data_ed3ce7eb67d55c3d763d9eb9a2383533
#
_entry.id   ed3ce7eb67d55c3d763d9eb9a2383533
#
_cell.length_a   1.000
_cell.length_b   1.000
_cell.length_c   1.000
_cell.angle_alpha   90.00
_cell.angle_beta   90.00
_cell.angle_gamma   90.00
#
_symmetry.space_group_name_H-M   'P 1'
#
loop_
_entity.id
_entity.type
_entity.pdbx_description
1 polymer ?
#
loop_
_entity_poly.entity_id
_entity_poly.type
_entity_poly.pdbx_seq_one_letter_code
_entity_poly.pdbx_strand_id
1 'polypeptide(L)'
;MNENPIKVALIGNPNVGKTSVFNQLTGLNQQVGNYPGITVEKKQGVCKLNENTRARIIDLPGTYSLNASSIDENVVIELLLNKNDEDFPDVAVVVTEVENLKRNLLLFTQIKDLEIPTILVINMADRMELKGIELDIPALEKELKTKIGLISSRKNIGIDYLKELILNYDTLSTEPCLHASSIDPDYFNNLRRAFPNQLLYKLWLVITQDVNFLNLERNEIKSSFTKSHADLKRLQQKETIKRYQFINDTLKIGQKIDVSKASDIRAKIDRVLTHKIFGYVIFFGILMLLFQFLFDWSSIPMDYIDETFANFSSLAKQHLPAGEFTNLISEGLIPGIGGIVIFIPQIAFLFLFISVLEESGYMSRVVFLMDKIMRKFGLSGKSIVPLISGTACAIPAIMSARNIENWKERLITILVTPFTTCSARLPVYAILISLIIPEKRIFGFLSLQGLTLMALYLLGFGMAVFSAFLLNKYLKLSCKSYFVVEMPSYKIPMLKNVGFNVLEKTKAFVTGAGKIILALSVILWYLGSHGLSDDFNNAEAIITEQNKNKTITTEAFEDQVNSFKLENSYIGYMGKAIEPAIRPLGYDWKIGIAVVSSFAAREVFVGTLATIYSVGSHSEEETTIKNRMAAEVQPETGKKIFNFATGISLLLFYAFAMQCISTLAIVKKETNSWKWPIIQLVFMSGFAYISALIAYQLLK
;
A
#
# COMPACT_ATOMS: atom_id res chain seq x y z
N MET A 1 -41.07 33.63 -7.69
CA MET A 1 -39.90 32.95 -7.07
C MET A 1 -39.55 31.77 -7.97
N ASN A 2 -38.40 31.74 -8.60
CA ASN A 2 -37.98 30.53 -9.32
C ASN A 2 -37.72 29.44 -8.28
N GLU A 3 -38.63 28.47 -8.19
CA GLU A 3 -38.66 27.43 -7.17
C GLU A 3 -37.55 26.38 -7.37
N ASN A 4 -36.92 26.32 -8.54
CA ASN A 4 -35.86 25.35 -8.82
C ASN A 4 -34.47 25.96 -8.64
N PRO A 5 -33.63 25.41 -7.76
CA PRO A 5 -32.25 25.87 -7.58
C PRO A 5 -31.42 25.60 -8.83
N ILE A 6 -30.50 26.52 -9.18
CA ILE A 6 -29.53 26.35 -10.27
C ILE A 6 -28.66 25.12 -9.96
N LYS A 7 -28.56 24.17 -10.87
CA LYS A 7 -27.76 22.96 -10.71
C LYS A 7 -26.33 23.22 -11.19
N VAL A 8 -25.39 23.14 -10.30
CA VAL A 8 -23.95 23.41 -10.55
C VAL A 8 -23.14 22.14 -10.37
N ALA A 9 -22.49 21.67 -11.41
CA ALA A 9 -21.49 20.61 -11.28
C ALA A 9 -20.10 21.20 -11.01
N LEU A 10 -19.52 20.85 -9.88
CA LEU A 10 -18.15 21.22 -9.56
C LEU A 10 -17.20 20.11 -10.03
N ILE A 11 -16.37 20.43 -11.03
CA ILE A 11 -15.51 19.47 -11.72
C ILE A 11 -14.07 19.94 -11.61
N GLY A 12 -13.11 19.04 -11.66
CA GLY A 12 -11.69 19.41 -11.68
C GLY A 12 -10.77 18.24 -11.43
N ASN A 13 -9.50 18.45 -11.69
CA ASN A 13 -8.48 17.45 -11.45
C ASN A 13 -8.36 17.15 -9.93
N PRO A 14 -7.85 15.98 -9.54
CA PRO A 14 -7.46 15.75 -8.16
C PRO A 14 -6.50 16.83 -7.66
N ASN A 15 -6.62 17.22 -6.38
CA ASN A 15 -5.75 18.18 -5.67
C ASN A 15 -5.80 19.67 -6.10
N VAL A 16 -6.66 20.06 -7.01
CA VAL A 16 -6.85 21.50 -7.39
C VAL A 16 -7.60 22.32 -6.31
N GLY A 17 -8.01 21.69 -5.23
CA GLY A 17 -8.76 22.34 -4.14
C GLY A 17 -10.27 22.41 -4.37
N LYS A 18 -10.81 21.51 -5.20
CA LYS A 18 -12.25 21.39 -5.52
C LYS A 18 -13.13 21.33 -4.26
N THR A 19 -12.81 20.41 -3.33
CA THR A 19 -13.54 20.29 -2.05
C THR A 19 -13.44 21.56 -1.18
N SER A 20 -12.33 22.30 -1.26
CA SER A 20 -12.20 23.58 -0.56
C SER A 20 -13.13 24.64 -1.15
N VAL A 21 -13.24 24.68 -2.48
CA VAL A 21 -14.20 25.58 -3.19
C VAL A 21 -15.63 25.17 -2.85
N PHE A 22 -15.95 23.89 -2.86
CA PHE A 22 -17.25 23.36 -2.45
C PHE A 22 -17.63 23.80 -1.03
N ASN A 23 -16.72 23.64 -0.07
CA ASN A 23 -16.96 24.02 1.33
C ASN A 23 -17.15 25.53 1.50
N GLN A 24 -16.42 26.35 0.73
CA GLN A 24 -16.58 27.80 0.75
C GLN A 24 -17.93 28.24 0.15
N LEU A 25 -18.39 27.60 -0.91
CA LEU A 25 -19.69 27.90 -1.53
C LEU A 25 -20.87 27.45 -0.63
N THR A 26 -20.78 26.29 -0.01
CA THR A 26 -21.91 25.66 0.72
C THR A 26 -21.89 25.94 2.22
N GLY A 27 -20.83 26.58 2.77
CA GLY A 27 -20.71 26.82 4.21
C GLY A 27 -20.66 25.54 5.05
N LEU A 28 -20.08 24.46 4.53
CA LEU A 28 -20.00 23.12 5.15
C LEU A 28 -21.36 22.39 5.29
N ASN A 29 -22.45 22.94 4.78
CA ASN A 29 -23.76 22.30 4.73
C ASN A 29 -23.77 21.30 3.55
N GLN A 30 -23.34 20.07 3.80
CA GLN A 30 -23.24 19.02 2.80
C GLN A 30 -24.11 17.81 3.15
N GLN A 31 -24.68 17.20 2.12
CA GLN A 31 -25.28 15.87 2.19
C GLN A 31 -24.34 14.90 1.47
N VAL A 32 -24.03 13.79 2.13
CA VAL A 32 -23.15 12.74 1.58
C VAL A 32 -24.01 11.51 1.30
N GLY A 33 -23.93 10.99 0.10
CA GLY A 33 -24.57 9.75 -0.34
C GLY A 33 -23.65 8.98 -1.28
N ASN A 34 -24.15 7.93 -1.92
CA ASN A 34 -23.43 7.23 -2.97
C ASN A 34 -24.19 7.37 -4.30
N TYR A 35 -23.46 7.34 -5.42
CA TYR A 35 -24.10 7.21 -6.73
C TYR A 35 -24.79 5.85 -6.84
N PRO A 36 -25.99 5.76 -7.49
CA PRO A 36 -26.73 4.52 -7.59
C PRO A 36 -25.92 3.38 -8.19
N GLY A 37 -25.80 2.27 -7.48
CA GLY A 37 -25.10 1.06 -7.96
C GLY A 37 -23.58 1.08 -7.89
N ILE A 38 -22.96 2.13 -7.33
CA ILE A 38 -21.50 2.29 -7.28
C ILE A 38 -21.08 2.74 -5.86
N THR A 39 -19.87 2.37 -5.44
CA THR A 39 -19.30 2.76 -4.13
C THR A 39 -18.65 4.15 -4.15
N VAL A 40 -19.00 5.01 -5.10
CA VAL A 40 -18.47 6.36 -5.24
C VAL A 40 -19.32 7.34 -4.45
N GLU A 41 -18.68 8.15 -3.59
CA GLU A 41 -19.36 9.15 -2.76
C GLU A 41 -19.90 10.30 -3.63
N LYS A 42 -21.17 10.64 -3.42
CA LYS A 42 -21.84 11.81 -3.98
C LYS A 42 -21.98 12.88 -2.90
N LYS A 43 -21.36 14.04 -3.10
CA LYS A 43 -21.45 15.17 -2.18
C LYS A 43 -22.27 16.28 -2.81
N GLN A 44 -23.29 16.76 -2.10
CA GLN A 44 -24.16 17.85 -2.53
C GLN A 44 -24.30 18.87 -1.42
N GLY A 45 -24.48 20.12 -1.84
CA GLY A 45 -24.72 21.21 -0.90
C GLY A 45 -25.53 22.33 -1.54
N VAL A 46 -26.16 23.15 -0.74
CA VAL A 46 -26.92 24.32 -1.18
C VAL A 46 -26.10 25.59 -0.93
N CYS A 47 -25.93 26.40 -1.96
CA CYS A 47 -25.28 27.71 -1.90
C CYS A 47 -26.31 28.80 -2.09
N LYS A 48 -26.31 29.82 -1.21
CA LYS A 48 -27.09 31.03 -1.40
C LYS A 48 -26.30 31.99 -2.30
N LEU A 49 -26.80 32.26 -3.51
CA LEU A 49 -26.17 33.14 -4.47
C LEU A 49 -26.53 34.60 -4.18
N ASN A 50 -27.83 34.85 -3.98
CA ASN A 50 -28.38 36.16 -3.56
C ASN A 50 -29.60 35.89 -2.62
N GLU A 51 -30.37 36.95 -2.30
CA GLU A 51 -31.55 36.82 -1.40
C GLU A 51 -32.63 35.90 -1.97
N ASN A 52 -32.79 35.85 -3.30
CA ASN A 52 -33.89 35.13 -3.94
C ASN A 52 -33.47 33.87 -4.71
N THR A 53 -32.14 33.63 -4.92
CA THR A 53 -31.67 32.54 -5.77
C THR A 53 -30.71 31.63 -5.00
N ARG A 54 -30.95 30.34 -5.13
CA ARG A 54 -30.10 29.29 -4.56
C ARG A 54 -29.49 28.43 -5.67
N ALA A 55 -28.31 27.90 -5.43
CA ALA A 55 -27.69 26.92 -6.28
C ALA A 55 -27.51 25.58 -5.53
N ARG A 56 -27.78 24.49 -6.21
CA ARG A 56 -27.45 23.13 -5.74
C ARG A 56 -26.10 22.75 -6.33
N ILE A 57 -25.09 22.68 -5.50
CA ILE A 57 -23.72 22.34 -5.90
C ILE A 57 -23.51 20.82 -5.75
N ILE A 58 -23.06 20.18 -6.82
CA ILE A 58 -22.74 18.75 -6.85
C ILE A 58 -21.23 18.61 -7.02
N ASP A 59 -20.54 18.04 -6.03
CA ASP A 59 -19.10 17.78 -6.08
C ASP A 59 -18.84 16.46 -6.80
N LEU A 60 -18.33 16.51 -8.04
CA LEU A 60 -18.03 15.33 -8.84
C LEU A 60 -16.65 14.76 -8.48
N PRO A 61 -16.42 13.45 -8.63
CA PRO A 61 -15.10 12.86 -8.46
C PRO A 61 -14.01 13.57 -9.25
N GLY A 62 -12.79 13.59 -8.71
CA GLY A 62 -11.66 14.20 -9.41
C GLY A 62 -11.31 13.42 -10.67
N THR A 63 -11.26 14.09 -11.82
CA THR A 63 -10.90 13.46 -13.09
C THR A 63 -9.85 14.29 -13.85
N TYR A 64 -8.98 13.61 -14.60
CA TYR A 64 -7.94 14.27 -15.40
C TYR A 64 -8.39 14.54 -16.83
N SER A 65 -9.31 13.76 -17.35
CA SER A 65 -9.86 13.89 -18.71
C SER A 65 -11.16 13.11 -18.82
N LEU A 66 -11.94 13.38 -19.88
CA LEU A 66 -13.12 12.59 -20.21
C LEU A 66 -12.76 11.28 -20.96
N ASN A 67 -11.51 10.88 -20.97
CA ASN A 67 -11.06 9.56 -21.43
C ASN A 67 -10.88 8.67 -20.19
N ALA A 68 -11.98 8.12 -19.68
CA ALA A 68 -12.03 7.39 -18.42
C ALA A 68 -11.06 6.20 -18.37
N SER A 69 -10.36 6.10 -17.26
CA SER A 69 -9.49 4.99 -16.89
C SER A 69 -9.91 4.31 -15.59
N SER A 70 -10.85 4.90 -14.86
CA SER A 70 -11.38 4.42 -13.58
C SER A 70 -12.90 4.49 -13.52
N ILE A 71 -13.50 3.77 -12.57
CA ILE A 71 -14.95 3.78 -12.32
C ILE A 71 -15.41 5.19 -11.89
N ASP A 72 -14.59 5.89 -11.10
CA ASP A 72 -14.90 7.24 -10.61
C ASP A 72 -14.99 8.24 -11.76
N GLU A 73 -14.11 8.13 -12.77
CA GLU A 73 -14.14 8.98 -13.96
C GLU A 73 -15.36 8.69 -14.85
N ASN A 74 -15.82 7.42 -14.89
CA ASN A 74 -17.03 7.05 -15.63
C ASN A 74 -18.27 7.76 -15.11
N VAL A 75 -18.39 7.92 -13.77
CA VAL A 75 -19.53 8.64 -13.15
C VAL A 75 -19.63 10.09 -13.67
N VAL A 76 -18.49 10.77 -13.79
CA VAL A 76 -18.44 12.16 -14.29
C VAL A 76 -18.92 12.20 -15.74
N ILE A 77 -18.49 11.26 -16.57
CA ILE A 77 -18.87 11.20 -17.98
C ILE A 77 -20.35 10.89 -18.14
N GLU A 78 -20.87 9.92 -17.40
CA GLU A 78 -22.29 9.52 -17.44
C GLU A 78 -23.19 10.68 -17.10
N LEU A 79 -22.89 11.42 -16.03
CA LEU A 79 -23.66 12.57 -15.62
C LEU A 79 -23.66 13.70 -16.67
N LEU A 80 -22.48 14.03 -17.24
CA LEU A 80 -22.34 15.11 -18.21
C LEU A 80 -22.95 14.77 -19.60
N LEU A 81 -23.14 13.51 -19.91
CA LEU A 81 -23.70 13.06 -21.19
C LEU A 81 -25.22 12.82 -21.16
N ASN A 82 -25.78 12.58 -19.98
CA ASN A 82 -27.19 12.25 -19.80
C ASN A 82 -28.02 13.48 -19.42
N LYS A 83 -28.57 14.20 -20.43
CA LYS A 83 -29.41 15.39 -20.20
C LYS A 83 -30.72 15.09 -19.42
N ASN A 84 -31.15 13.85 -19.36
CA ASN A 84 -32.38 13.45 -18.63
C ASN A 84 -32.09 13.08 -17.18
N ASP A 85 -30.85 13.13 -16.74
CA ASP A 85 -30.50 12.85 -15.35
C ASP A 85 -30.99 14.00 -14.45
N GLU A 86 -31.53 13.65 -13.28
CA GLU A 86 -31.99 14.61 -12.29
C GLU A 86 -30.89 15.57 -11.85
N ASP A 87 -29.64 15.12 -11.87
CA ASP A 87 -28.47 15.87 -11.48
C ASP A 87 -27.71 16.53 -12.66
N PHE A 88 -28.25 16.46 -13.88
CA PHE A 88 -27.62 17.11 -15.02
C PHE A 88 -27.47 18.63 -14.74
N PRO A 89 -26.24 19.20 -14.88
CA PRO A 89 -25.98 20.58 -14.49
C PRO A 89 -26.49 21.60 -15.51
N ASP A 90 -26.99 22.72 -14.98
CA ASP A 90 -27.27 23.93 -15.78
C ASP A 90 -25.95 24.63 -16.11
N VAL A 91 -24.95 24.55 -15.21
CA VAL A 91 -23.61 25.10 -15.39
C VAL A 91 -22.55 24.21 -14.82
N ALA A 92 -21.44 24.05 -15.56
CA ALA A 92 -20.24 23.35 -15.13
C ALA A 92 -19.19 24.34 -14.61
N VAL A 93 -18.77 24.19 -13.37
CA VAL A 93 -17.69 24.98 -12.77
C VAL A 93 -16.43 24.12 -12.73
N VAL A 94 -15.48 24.41 -13.63
CA VAL A 94 -14.24 23.65 -13.74
C VAL A 94 -13.15 24.30 -12.91
N VAL A 95 -12.77 23.64 -11.81
CA VAL A 95 -11.73 24.13 -10.90
C VAL A 95 -10.36 23.65 -11.37
N THR A 96 -9.46 24.60 -11.52
CA THR A 96 -8.07 24.41 -11.90
C THR A 96 -7.15 25.05 -10.85
N GLU A 97 -5.86 24.72 -10.87
CA GLU A 97 -4.87 25.39 -10.04
C GLU A 97 -3.88 26.20 -10.88
N VAL A 98 -3.45 27.33 -10.36
CA VAL A 98 -2.59 28.27 -11.07
C VAL A 98 -1.23 27.67 -11.47
N GLU A 99 -0.68 26.76 -10.65
CA GLU A 99 0.65 26.18 -10.87
C GLU A 99 0.67 25.17 -12.03
N ASN A 100 -0.42 24.41 -12.23
CA ASN A 100 -0.53 23.36 -13.25
C ASN A 100 -1.63 23.64 -14.29
N LEU A 101 -1.84 24.92 -14.60
CA LEU A 101 -2.91 25.38 -15.48
C LEU A 101 -2.90 24.66 -16.84
N LYS A 102 -1.71 24.48 -17.45
CA LYS A 102 -1.55 23.77 -18.71
C LYS A 102 -2.18 22.36 -18.70
N ARG A 103 -2.02 21.62 -17.62
CA ARG A 103 -2.56 20.27 -17.47
C ARG A 103 -4.05 20.28 -17.21
N ASN A 104 -4.48 21.20 -16.35
CA ASN A 104 -5.87 21.26 -15.89
C ASN A 104 -6.80 21.75 -17.00
N LEU A 105 -6.31 22.57 -17.91
CA LEU A 105 -7.05 23.05 -19.08
C LEU A 105 -7.42 21.92 -20.06
N LEU A 106 -6.76 20.75 -20.03
CA LEU A 106 -7.16 19.61 -20.86
C LEU A 106 -8.61 19.20 -20.55
N LEU A 107 -8.94 18.99 -19.29
CA LEU A 107 -10.28 18.65 -18.84
C LEU A 107 -11.27 19.76 -19.16
N PHE A 108 -10.88 21.02 -18.90
CA PHE A 108 -11.72 22.18 -19.22
C PHE A 108 -12.12 22.21 -20.69
N THR A 109 -11.15 22.05 -21.63
CA THR A 109 -11.46 22.07 -23.07
C THR A 109 -12.39 20.92 -23.48
N GLN A 110 -12.31 19.77 -22.83
CA GLN A 110 -13.18 18.62 -23.10
C GLN A 110 -14.61 18.88 -22.61
N ILE A 111 -14.77 19.47 -21.42
CA ILE A 111 -16.10 19.82 -20.87
C ILE A 111 -16.75 20.92 -21.71
N LYS A 112 -15.99 21.93 -22.11
CA LYS A 112 -16.46 23.01 -22.96
C LYS A 112 -16.99 22.51 -24.31
N ASP A 113 -16.34 21.47 -24.87
CA ASP A 113 -16.76 20.89 -26.15
C ASP A 113 -18.05 20.00 -26.03
N LEU A 114 -18.58 19.79 -24.81
CA LEU A 114 -19.92 19.24 -24.59
C LEU A 114 -21.03 20.32 -24.71
N GLU A 115 -20.67 21.58 -25.01
CA GLU A 115 -21.58 22.70 -25.16
C GLU A 115 -22.46 22.99 -23.94
N ILE A 116 -21.94 22.67 -22.75
CA ILE A 116 -22.53 23.03 -21.44
C ILE A 116 -22.01 24.41 -21.04
N PRO A 117 -22.87 25.33 -20.52
CA PRO A 117 -22.39 26.58 -19.93
C PRO A 117 -21.29 26.29 -18.91
N THR A 118 -20.09 26.83 -19.14
CA THR A 118 -18.90 26.43 -18.34
C THR A 118 -18.19 27.67 -17.81
N ILE A 119 -17.85 27.66 -16.52
CA ILE A 119 -17.02 28.67 -15.86
C ILE A 119 -15.65 28.05 -15.57
N LEU A 120 -14.58 28.72 -15.90
CA LEU A 120 -13.24 28.30 -15.48
C LEU A 120 -12.87 28.98 -14.16
N VAL A 121 -12.57 28.19 -13.15
CA VAL A 121 -12.09 28.71 -11.87
C VAL A 121 -10.61 28.39 -11.72
N ILE A 122 -9.80 29.43 -11.59
CA ILE A 122 -8.36 29.30 -11.30
C ILE A 122 -8.16 29.54 -9.81
N ASN A 123 -7.96 28.45 -9.08
CA ASN A 123 -7.76 28.45 -7.63
C ASN A 123 -6.28 28.66 -7.26
N MET A 124 -6.01 28.91 -5.99
CA MET A 124 -4.69 29.15 -5.42
C MET A 124 -4.02 30.43 -5.97
N ALA A 125 -4.80 31.49 -6.24
CA ALA A 125 -4.30 32.79 -6.67
C ALA A 125 -3.26 33.40 -5.71
N ASP A 126 -3.34 33.07 -4.42
CA ASP A 126 -2.35 33.46 -3.39
C ASP A 126 -0.93 32.92 -3.65
N ARG A 127 -0.77 31.99 -4.58
CA ARG A 127 0.52 31.42 -4.96
C ARG A 127 1.16 32.09 -6.18
N MET A 128 0.43 32.96 -6.88
CA MET A 128 0.93 33.60 -8.10
C MET A 128 2.23 34.37 -7.85
N GLU A 129 2.24 35.22 -6.81
CA GLU A 129 3.44 35.99 -6.44
C GLU A 129 4.61 35.08 -6.03
N LEU A 130 4.32 34.04 -5.25
CA LEU A 130 5.35 33.09 -4.79
C LEU A 130 6.04 32.35 -5.94
N LYS A 131 5.33 32.15 -7.04
CA LYS A 131 5.79 31.41 -8.23
C LYS A 131 6.21 32.32 -9.38
N GLY A 132 6.05 33.64 -9.25
CA GLY A 132 6.29 34.57 -10.31
C GLY A 132 5.36 34.37 -11.52
N ILE A 133 4.11 33.96 -11.27
CA ILE A 133 3.10 33.75 -12.31
C ILE A 133 2.24 34.98 -12.42
N GLU A 134 2.14 35.53 -13.63
CA GLU A 134 1.23 36.61 -14.02
C GLU A 134 0.24 36.06 -15.05
N LEU A 135 -1.07 36.33 -14.86
CA LEU A 135 -2.14 35.90 -15.76
C LEU A 135 -2.86 37.12 -16.35
N ASP A 136 -2.98 37.14 -17.66
CA ASP A 136 -3.83 38.06 -18.39
C ASP A 136 -5.23 37.46 -18.55
N ILE A 137 -6.10 37.70 -17.55
CA ILE A 137 -7.44 37.11 -17.48
C ILE A 137 -8.28 37.51 -18.73
N PRO A 138 -8.35 38.77 -19.17
CA PRO A 138 -9.09 39.12 -20.37
C PRO A 138 -8.66 38.39 -21.64
N ALA A 139 -7.34 38.20 -21.83
CA ALA A 139 -6.80 37.46 -22.96
C ALA A 139 -7.20 35.97 -22.89
N LEU A 140 -7.11 35.36 -21.70
CA LEU A 140 -7.53 33.96 -21.47
C LEU A 140 -9.04 33.78 -21.66
N GLU A 141 -9.88 34.70 -21.20
CA GLU A 141 -11.34 34.64 -21.39
C GLU A 141 -11.70 34.65 -22.88
N LYS A 142 -11.03 35.46 -23.66
CA LYS A 142 -11.25 35.56 -25.10
C LYS A 142 -10.88 34.28 -25.83
N GLU A 143 -9.71 33.72 -25.55
CA GLU A 143 -9.22 32.50 -26.21
C GLU A 143 -9.99 31.24 -25.77
N LEU A 144 -10.35 31.15 -24.48
CA LEU A 144 -11.10 30.01 -23.93
C LEU A 144 -12.62 30.15 -24.07
N LYS A 145 -13.10 31.30 -24.59
CA LYS A 145 -14.51 31.61 -24.81
C LYS A 145 -15.38 31.39 -23.55
N THR A 146 -14.86 31.80 -22.41
CA THR A 146 -15.56 31.63 -21.12
C THR A 146 -15.18 32.70 -20.12
N LYS A 147 -15.94 32.83 -19.04
CA LYS A 147 -15.59 33.68 -17.89
C LYS A 147 -14.67 32.95 -16.93
N ILE A 148 -13.73 33.71 -16.35
CA ILE A 148 -12.71 33.17 -15.46
C ILE A 148 -12.87 33.72 -14.04
N GLY A 149 -13.08 32.85 -13.06
CA GLY A 149 -13.02 33.21 -11.65
C GLY A 149 -11.62 32.94 -11.09
N LEU A 150 -10.86 34.00 -10.82
CA LEU A 150 -9.56 33.86 -10.11
C LEU A 150 -9.80 33.90 -8.61
N ILE A 151 -9.53 32.81 -7.91
CA ILE A 151 -9.89 32.64 -6.50
C ILE A 151 -8.73 32.11 -5.65
N SER A 152 -8.81 32.36 -4.34
CA SER A 152 -8.07 31.61 -3.32
C SER A 152 -9.05 31.05 -2.31
N SER A 153 -9.41 29.79 -2.44
CA SER A 153 -10.31 29.12 -1.52
C SER A 153 -9.78 29.08 -0.06
N ARG A 154 -8.45 29.14 0.10
CA ARG A 154 -7.81 29.18 1.43
C ARG A 154 -7.94 30.54 2.11
N LYS A 155 -7.84 31.64 1.34
CA LYS A 155 -7.94 33.02 1.84
C LYS A 155 -9.32 33.62 1.69
N ASN A 156 -10.28 32.88 1.16
CA ASN A 156 -11.65 33.33 0.87
C ASN A 156 -11.69 34.54 -0.07
N ILE A 157 -10.79 34.60 -1.06
CA ILE A 157 -10.69 35.67 -2.04
C ILE A 157 -11.41 35.24 -3.33
N GLY A 158 -12.23 36.10 -3.92
CA GLY A 158 -12.87 35.89 -5.23
C GLY A 158 -14.10 34.98 -5.22
N ILE A 159 -14.53 34.47 -4.05
CA ILE A 159 -15.70 33.57 -3.93
C ILE A 159 -17.01 34.27 -4.27
N ASP A 160 -17.17 35.53 -3.88
CA ASP A 160 -18.41 36.30 -4.20
C ASP A 160 -18.51 36.58 -5.69
N TYR A 161 -17.39 36.89 -6.38
CA TYR A 161 -17.37 36.98 -7.82
C TYR A 161 -17.73 35.64 -8.51
N LEU A 162 -17.29 34.53 -7.98
CA LEU A 162 -17.69 33.20 -8.49
C LEU A 162 -19.20 33.00 -8.34
N LYS A 163 -19.82 33.42 -7.25
CA LYS A 163 -21.29 33.36 -7.06
C LYS A 163 -22.02 34.22 -8.09
N GLU A 164 -21.48 35.39 -8.39
CA GLU A 164 -22.02 36.28 -9.43
C GLU A 164 -21.94 35.64 -10.83
N LEU A 165 -20.82 34.98 -11.15
CA LEU A 165 -20.67 34.25 -12.43
C LEU A 165 -21.66 33.09 -12.52
N ILE A 166 -21.91 32.35 -11.41
CA ILE A 166 -22.90 31.27 -11.38
C ILE A 166 -24.31 31.82 -11.55
N LEU A 167 -24.63 32.97 -10.96
CA LEU A 167 -25.93 33.60 -11.09
C LEU A 167 -26.24 33.99 -12.54
N ASN A 168 -25.24 34.44 -13.28
CA ASN A 168 -25.33 34.91 -14.67
C ASN A 168 -24.94 33.82 -15.68
N TYR A 169 -25.11 32.54 -15.38
CA TYR A 169 -24.65 31.42 -16.23
C TYR A 169 -25.26 31.44 -17.65
N ASP A 170 -26.46 31.99 -17.82
CA ASP A 170 -27.16 32.09 -19.12
C ASP A 170 -26.42 32.98 -20.13
N THR A 171 -25.54 33.85 -19.65
CA THR A 171 -24.73 34.74 -20.51
C THR A 171 -23.45 34.08 -21.01
N LEU A 172 -23.14 32.88 -20.53
CA LEU A 172 -21.90 32.18 -20.88
C LEU A 172 -21.98 31.58 -22.29
N SER A 173 -20.90 31.76 -23.05
CA SER A 173 -20.79 31.15 -24.37
C SER A 173 -20.74 29.60 -24.23
N THR A 174 -21.49 28.90 -25.08
CA THR A 174 -21.43 27.43 -25.20
C THR A 174 -20.56 26.95 -26.36
N GLU A 175 -19.89 27.88 -27.07
CA GLU A 175 -19.02 27.55 -28.20
C GLU A 175 -17.86 26.62 -27.76
N PRO A 176 -17.59 25.56 -28.54
CA PRO A 176 -16.49 24.65 -28.23
C PRO A 176 -15.11 25.32 -28.41
N CYS A 177 -14.14 24.90 -27.61
CA CYS A 177 -12.75 25.31 -27.77
C CYS A 177 -12.09 24.67 -29.00
N LEU A 178 -12.42 23.41 -29.26
CA LEU A 178 -11.86 22.63 -30.35
C LEU A 178 -12.97 21.87 -31.09
N HIS A 179 -13.11 22.17 -32.39
CA HIS A 179 -14.05 21.40 -33.20
C HIS A 179 -13.52 19.97 -33.46
N ALA A 180 -14.28 18.95 -33.12
CA ALA A 180 -13.93 17.56 -33.32
C ALA A 180 -13.54 17.25 -34.79
N SER A 181 -14.18 17.90 -35.77
CA SER A 181 -13.82 17.78 -37.19
C SER A 181 -12.37 18.20 -37.52
N SER A 182 -11.72 18.97 -36.67
CA SER A 182 -10.31 19.35 -36.87
C SER A 182 -9.34 18.20 -36.60
N ILE A 183 -9.76 17.17 -35.88
CA ILE A 183 -8.93 16.00 -35.50
C ILE A 183 -8.72 15.06 -36.69
N ASP A 184 -9.84 14.70 -37.37
CA ASP A 184 -9.86 13.88 -38.57
C ASP A 184 -11.13 14.30 -39.38
N PRO A 185 -10.97 15.21 -40.36
CA PRO A 185 -12.10 15.79 -41.07
C PRO A 185 -13.01 14.74 -41.74
N ASP A 186 -12.43 13.74 -42.38
CA ASP A 186 -13.20 12.72 -43.12
C ASP A 186 -14.05 11.88 -42.15
N TYR A 187 -13.47 11.42 -41.06
CA TYR A 187 -14.19 10.62 -40.10
C TYR A 187 -15.31 11.37 -39.38
N PHE A 188 -15.00 12.58 -38.88
CA PHE A 188 -15.97 13.37 -38.12
C PHE A 188 -17.06 14.00 -39.01
N ASN A 189 -16.77 14.33 -40.28
CA ASN A 189 -17.79 14.80 -41.23
C ASN A 189 -18.76 13.66 -41.60
N ASN A 190 -18.29 12.45 -41.79
CA ASN A 190 -19.13 11.27 -41.97
C ASN A 190 -20.02 11.00 -40.78
N LEU A 191 -19.46 11.08 -39.57
CA LEU A 191 -20.20 10.96 -38.33
C LEU A 191 -21.28 12.04 -38.17
N ARG A 192 -20.97 13.29 -38.52
CA ARG A 192 -21.93 14.41 -38.51
C ARG A 192 -23.09 14.19 -39.49
N ARG A 193 -22.78 13.69 -40.68
CA ARG A 193 -23.82 13.37 -41.70
C ARG A 193 -24.76 12.26 -41.23
N ALA A 194 -24.25 11.26 -40.56
CA ALA A 194 -25.06 10.17 -40.06
C ALA A 194 -25.95 10.53 -38.86
N PHE A 195 -25.45 11.46 -38.02
CA PHE A 195 -26.13 11.90 -36.79
C PHE A 195 -26.18 13.42 -36.68
N PRO A 196 -26.97 14.11 -37.53
CA PRO A 196 -26.97 15.56 -37.66
C PRO A 196 -27.46 16.28 -36.39
N ASN A 197 -28.29 15.64 -35.57
CA ASN A 197 -28.93 16.21 -34.37
C ASN A 197 -28.14 15.93 -33.07
N GLN A 198 -26.96 15.32 -33.17
CA GLN A 198 -26.15 14.97 -32.00
C GLN A 198 -24.83 15.77 -31.99
N LEU A 199 -24.37 16.08 -30.77
CA LEU A 199 -23.09 16.74 -30.58
C LEU A 199 -21.94 15.79 -30.97
N LEU A 200 -21.07 16.23 -31.87
CA LEU A 200 -19.98 15.42 -32.40
C LEU A 200 -19.05 14.91 -31.29
N TYR A 201 -18.74 15.75 -30.31
CA TYR A 201 -17.87 15.35 -29.21
C TYR A 201 -18.53 14.33 -28.28
N LYS A 202 -19.86 14.43 -28.09
CA LYS A 202 -20.65 13.42 -27.36
C LYS A 202 -20.60 12.07 -28.07
N LEU A 203 -20.83 12.05 -29.40
CA LEU A 203 -20.74 10.81 -30.20
C LEU A 203 -19.33 10.19 -30.12
N TRP A 204 -18.29 11.04 -30.17
CA TRP A 204 -16.91 10.59 -30.01
C TRP A 204 -16.65 9.89 -28.68
N LEU A 205 -17.14 10.44 -27.57
CA LEU A 205 -17.04 9.83 -26.26
C LEU A 205 -17.80 8.49 -26.19
N VAL A 206 -19.00 8.40 -26.77
CA VAL A 206 -19.78 7.15 -26.85
C VAL A 206 -19.00 6.05 -27.58
N ILE A 207 -18.34 6.40 -28.69
CA ILE A 207 -17.56 5.45 -29.49
C ILE A 207 -16.30 4.95 -28.74
N THR A 208 -15.65 5.86 -28.01
CA THR A 208 -14.32 5.60 -27.42
C THR A 208 -14.37 5.10 -26.00
N GLN A 209 -15.48 5.34 -25.26
CA GLN A 209 -15.61 4.99 -23.84
C GLN A 209 -16.55 3.81 -23.65
N ASP A 210 -16.30 3.03 -22.58
CA ASP A 210 -17.12 1.88 -22.19
C ASP A 210 -18.14 2.27 -21.10
N VAL A 211 -18.92 3.33 -21.38
CA VAL A 211 -19.88 3.93 -20.45
C VAL A 211 -21.31 3.66 -20.91
N ASN A 212 -22.23 3.43 -19.96
CA ASN A 212 -23.65 3.23 -20.26
C ASN A 212 -24.33 4.56 -20.59
N PHE A 213 -24.90 4.64 -21.79
CA PHE A 213 -25.64 5.82 -22.25
C PHE A 213 -27.13 5.47 -22.37
N LEU A 214 -27.95 5.98 -21.50
CA LEU A 214 -29.36 5.60 -21.35
C LEU A 214 -30.26 5.87 -22.55
N ASN A 215 -29.88 6.65 -23.58
CA ASN A 215 -30.76 7.01 -24.70
C ASN A 215 -30.07 7.07 -26.09
N LEU A 216 -28.91 6.46 -26.24
CA LEU A 216 -28.26 6.29 -27.54
C LEU A 216 -28.15 4.79 -27.81
N GLU A 217 -28.70 4.31 -28.93
CA GLU A 217 -28.48 2.94 -29.35
C GLU A 217 -27.01 2.73 -29.72
N ARG A 218 -26.23 2.41 -28.68
CA ARG A 218 -24.78 2.20 -28.76
C ARG A 218 -24.41 1.19 -29.86
N ASN A 219 -25.29 0.22 -30.10
CA ASN A 219 -25.06 -0.80 -31.10
C ASN A 219 -25.10 -0.25 -32.53
N GLU A 220 -26.00 0.70 -32.86
CA GLU A 220 -26.05 1.33 -34.18
C GLU A 220 -24.83 2.19 -34.46
N ILE A 221 -24.40 3.00 -33.49
CA ILE A 221 -23.20 3.85 -33.61
C ILE A 221 -21.94 3.01 -33.70
N LYS A 222 -21.82 1.97 -32.85
CA LYS A 222 -20.66 1.07 -32.87
C LYS A 222 -20.56 0.23 -34.14
N SER A 223 -21.64 -0.33 -34.63
CA SER A 223 -21.60 -1.21 -35.82
C SER A 223 -21.15 -0.50 -37.09
N SER A 224 -21.55 0.77 -37.28
CA SER A 224 -21.31 1.51 -38.52
C SER A 224 -20.04 2.36 -38.51
N PHE A 225 -19.57 2.83 -37.31
CA PHE A 225 -18.47 3.77 -37.16
C PHE A 225 -17.32 3.29 -36.29
N THR A 226 -17.37 2.04 -35.81
CA THR A 226 -16.26 1.50 -35.02
C THR A 226 -15.07 1.18 -35.91
N LYS A 227 -14.00 1.91 -35.74
CA LYS A 227 -12.67 1.55 -36.28
C LYS A 227 -12.01 0.50 -35.36
N SER A 228 -10.92 -0.09 -35.84
CA SER A 228 -10.14 -0.98 -34.98
C SER A 228 -9.72 -0.28 -33.69
N HIS A 229 -9.56 -1.03 -32.61
CA HIS A 229 -9.12 -0.47 -31.31
C HIS A 229 -7.79 0.33 -31.44
N ALA A 230 -6.92 -0.07 -32.37
CA ALA A 230 -5.68 0.64 -32.66
C ALA A 230 -5.91 2.00 -33.31
N ASP A 231 -6.86 2.09 -34.25
CA ASP A 231 -7.19 3.35 -34.96
C ASP A 231 -7.91 4.33 -34.03
N LEU A 232 -8.86 3.87 -33.21
CA LEU A 232 -9.52 4.70 -32.20
C LEU A 232 -8.50 5.28 -31.23
N LYS A 233 -7.55 4.48 -30.77
CA LYS A 233 -6.48 4.95 -29.91
C LYS A 233 -5.58 5.96 -30.58
N ARG A 234 -5.27 5.80 -31.86
CA ARG A 234 -4.50 6.78 -32.66
C ARG A 234 -5.25 8.10 -32.78
N LEU A 235 -6.57 8.07 -32.97
CA LEU A 235 -7.40 9.27 -33.02
C LEU A 235 -7.47 9.98 -31.67
N GLN A 236 -7.60 9.25 -30.55
CA GLN A 236 -7.53 9.82 -29.20
C GLN A 236 -6.17 10.49 -28.93
N GLN A 237 -5.07 9.90 -29.40
CA GLN A 237 -3.75 10.50 -29.30
C GLN A 237 -3.66 11.81 -30.12
N LYS A 238 -4.19 11.81 -31.35
CA LYS A 238 -4.26 13.02 -32.17
C LYS A 238 -5.09 14.13 -31.50
N GLU A 239 -6.25 13.78 -30.92
CA GLU A 239 -7.08 14.71 -30.15
C GLU A 239 -6.27 15.34 -29.02
N THR A 240 -5.66 14.52 -28.19
CA THR A 240 -4.86 15.01 -27.04
C THR A 240 -3.72 15.93 -27.49
N ILE A 241 -3.02 15.60 -28.56
CA ILE A 241 -1.94 16.42 -29.11
C ILE A 241 -2.50 17.80 -29.57
N LYS A 242 -3.60 17.82 -30.31
CA LYS A 242 -4.21 19.08 -30.77
C LYS A 242 -4.72 19.94 -29.62
N ARG A 243 -5.33 19.33 -28.59
CA ARG A 243 -5.75 20.05 -27.39
C ARG A 243 -4.55 20.68 -26.67
N TYR A 244 -3.45 19.96 -26.51
CA TYR A 244 -2.25 20.53 -25.92
C TYR A 244 -1.58 21.60 -26.78
N GLN A 245 -1.68 21.52 -28.11
CA GLN A 245 -1.25 22.60 -29.01
C GLN A 245 -2.07 23.87 -28.75
N PHE A 246 -3.41 23.76 -28.78
CA PHE A 246 -4.32 24.86 -28.46
C PHE A 246 -4.04 25.46 -27.08
N ILE A 247 -3.93 24.62 -26.05
CA ILE A 247 -3.65 25.05 -24.68
C ILE A 247 -2.30 25.79 -24.59
N ASN A 248 -1.26 25.27 -25.25
CA ASN A 248 0.05 25.92 -25.27
C ASN A 248 -0.01 27.30 -25.93
N ASP A 249 -0.73 27.42 -27.04
CA ASP A 249 -0.84 28.71 -27.75
C ASP A 249 -1.66 29.72 -26.93
N THR A 250 -2.74 29.28 -26.28
CA THR A 250 -3.51 30.11 -25.34
C THR A 250 -2.66 30.57 -24.15
N LEU A 251 -1.88 29.67 -23.54
CA LEU A 251 -1.04 30.02 -22.39
C LEU A 251 0.16 30.89 -22.75
N LYS A 252 0.70 30.82 -23.97
CA LYS A 252 1.73 31.75 -24.42
C LYS A 252 1.22 33.20 -24.46
N ILE A 253 -0.07 33.42 -24.74
CA ILE A 253 -0.70 34.74 -24.76
C ILE A 253 -1.04 35.18 -23.33
N GLY A 254 -1.69 34.30 -22.54
CA GLY A 254 -2.33 34.69 -21.29
C GLY A 254 -1.53 34.39 -20.02
N GLN A 255 -0.34 33.74 -20.10
CA GLN A 255 0.46 33.42 -18.92
C GLN A 255 1.92 33.82 -19.10
N LYS A 256 2.45 34.58 -18.13
CA LYS A 256 3.88 34.89 -18.01
C LYS A 256 4.42 34.28 -16.74
N ILE A 257 5.55 33.60 -16.82
CA ILE A 257 6.23 33.00 -15.67
C ILE A 257 7.63 33.61 -15.56
N ASP A 258 7.83 34.44 -14.57
CA ASP A 258 9.13 35.04 -14.25
C ASP A 258 9.78 34.29 -13.08
N VAL A 259 10.63 33.31 -13.43
CA VAL A 259 11.33 32.46 -12.46
C VAL A 259 12.31 33.29 -11.59
N SER A 260 12.74 34.50 -12.03
CA SER A 260 13.66 35.34 -11.28
C SER A 260 12.99 36.00 -10.07
N LYS A 261 11.69 36.26 -10.16
CA LYS A 261 10.85 36.81 -9.08
C LYS A 261 10.36 35.72 -8.08
N ALA A 262 10.54 34.45 -8.43
CA ALA A 262 10.10 33.35 -7.57
C ALA A 262 10.99 33.19 -6.35
N SER A 263 10.51 33.57 -5.17
CA SER A 263 11.21 33.42 -3.87
C SER A 263 11.02 32.04 -3.23
N ASP A 264 10.81 30.99 -4.04
CA ASP A 264 10.37 29.72 -3.54
C ASP A 264 11.50 28.85 -2.99
N ILE A 265 11.64 28.85 -1.66
CA ILE A 265 12.50 27.92 -0.90
C ILE A 265 12.19 26.45 -1.30
N ARG A 266 10.92 26.16 -1.65
CA ARG A 266 10.46 24.82 -2.05
C ARG A 266 11.13 24.35 -3.32
N ALA A 267 11.32 25.23 -4.30
CA ALA A 267 12.02 24.90 -5.55
C ALA A 267 13.50 24.57 -5.31
N LYS A 268 14.13 25.23 -4.33
CA LYS A 268 15.52 24.90 -3.89
C LYS A 268 15.58 23.54 -3.22
N ILE A 269 14.62 23.24 -2.34
CA ILE A 269 14.51 21.92 -1.67
C ILE A 269 14.24 20.83 -2.71
N ASP A 270 13.32 21.04 -3.65
CA ASP A 270 13.03 20.08 -4.72
C ASP A 270 14.25 19.76 -5.57
N ARG A 271 15.06 20.77 -5.89
CA ARG A 271 16.31 20.57 -6.67
C ARG A 271 17.27 19.62 -5.96
N VAL A 272 17.35 19.68 -4.63
CA VAL A 272 18.21 18.82 -3.82
C VAL A 272 17.56 17.42 -3.67
N LEU A 273 16.28 17.35 -3.32
CA LEU A 273 15.58 16.10 -3.05
C LEU A 273 15.32 15.25 -4.31
N THR A 274 15.21 15.88 -5.50
CA THR A 274 15.07 15.18 -6.78
C THR A 274 16.38 15.02 -7.55
N HIS A 275 17.51 15.42 -6.96
CA HIS A 275 18.82 15.31 -7.59
C HIS A 275 19.22 13.84 -7.77
N LYS A 276 19.88 13.53 -8.90
CA LYS A 276 20.26 12.15 -9.28
C LYS A 276 21.14 11.40 -8.26
N ILE A 277 21.89 12.10 -7.42
CA ILE A 277 22.76 11.50 -6.39
C ILE A 277 22.25 11.88 -5.01
N PHE A 278 22.15 13.20 -4.70
CA PHE A 278 21.74 13.66 -3.37
C PHE A 278 20.33 13.20 -2.99
N GLY A 279 19.39 13.08 -3.95
CA GLY A 279 18.06 12.55 -3.67
C GLY A 279 18.10 11.13 -3.11
N TYR A 280 18.95 10.24 -3.66
CA TYR A 280 19.12 8.89 -3.12
C TYR A 280 19.83 8.89 -1.77
N VAL A 281 20.87 9.72 -1.57
CA VAL A 281 21.58 9.82 -0.27
C VAL A 281 20.62 10.25 0.83
N ILE A 282 19.81 11.29 0.59
CA ILE A 282 18.79 11.75 1.55
C ILE A 282 17.75 10.68 1.80
N PHE A 283 17.29 10.01 0.74
CA PHE A 283 16.32 8.91 0.86
C PHE A 283 16.85 7.77 1.74
N PHE A 284 18.07 7.31 1.52
CA PHE A 284 18.69 6.30 2.38
C PHE A 284 18.96 6.80 3.80
N GLY A 285 19.28 8.07 3.97
CA GLY A 285 19.42 8.69 5.29
C GLY A 285 18.10 8.70 6.08
N ILE A 286 17.00 9.09 5.43
CA ILE A 286 15.65 9.04 6.04
C ILE A 286 15.24 7.60 6.33
N LEU A 287 15.54 6.67 5.44
CA LEU A 287 15.28 5.25 5.65
C LEU A 287 16.05 4.69 6.84
N MET A 288 17.34 5.04 6.96
CA MET A 288 18.17 4.64 8.10
C MET A 288 17.63 5.22 9.42
N LEU A 289 17.18 6.46 9.42
CA LEU A 289 16.56 7.10 10.58
C LEU A 289 15.24 6.38 10.94
N LEU A 290 14.40 6.04 9.95
CA LEU A 290 13.18 5.27 10.15
C LEU A 290 13.50 3.91 10.80
N PHE A 291 14.51 3.20 10.32
CA PHE A 291 14.90 1.91 10.91
C PHE A 291 15.43 2.07 12.34
N GLN A 292 16.24 3.10 12.61
CA GLN A 292 16.72 3.39 13.96
C GLN A 292 15.56 3.55 14.94
N PHE A 293 14.54 4.36 14.57
CA PHE A 293 13.35 4.53 15.40
C PHE A 293 12.54 3.24 15.57
N LEU A 294 12.43 2.45 14.49
CA LEU A 294 11.68 1.20 14.52
C LEU A 294 12.34 0.12 15.40
N PHE A 295 13.67 0.09 15.47
CA PHE A 295 14.36 -0.94 16.23
C PHE A 295 14.64 -0.48 17.67
N ASP A 296 15.20 0.69 17.87
CA ASP A 296 15.62 1.12 19.21
C ASP A 296 14.47 1.69 20.05
N TRP A 297 13.63 2.55 19.45
CA TRP A 297 12.59 3.22 20.22
C TRP A 297 11.32 2.38 20.39
N SER A 298 11.02 1.49 19.46
CA SER A 298 9.86 0.61 19.62
C SER A 298 10.14 -0.57 20.56
N SER A 299 11.40 -0.97 20.76
CA SER A 299 11.75 -2.06 21.68
C SER A 299 11.35 -1.72 23.12
N ILE A 300 11.59 -0.48 23.58
CA ILE A 300 11.30 -0.07 24.97
C ILE A 300 9.84 -0.36 25.38
N PRO A 301 8.81 0.13 24.65
CA PRO A 301 7.43 -0.22 24.99
C PRO A 301 7.08 -1.69 24.68
N MET A 302 7.75 -2.33 23.73
CA MET A 302 7.54 -3.77 23.43
C MET A 302 8.00 -4.63 24.60
N ASP A 303 9.20 -4.41 25.12
CA ASP A 303 9.76 -5.14 26.26
C ASP A 303 8.89 -4.97 27.52
N TYR A 304 8.40 -3.75 27.79
CA TYR A 304 7.46 -3.48 28.88
C TYR A 304 6.13 -4.25 28.72
N ILE A 305 5.60 -4.34 27.49
CA ILE A 305 4.39 -5.09 27.22
C ILE A 305 4.65 -6.58 27.44
N ASP A 306 5.76 -7.12 26.95
CA ASP A 306 6.12 -8.53 27.07
C ASP A 306 6.24 -8.94 28.54
N GLU A 307 7.01 -8.19 29.33
CA GLU A 307 7.12 -8.40 30.79
C GLU A 307 5.76 -8.34 31.50
N THR A 308 4.90 -7.40 31.10
CA THR A 308 3.55 -7.26 31.68
C THR A 308 2.69 -8.50 31.40
N PHE A 309 2.70 -9.02 30.17
CA PHE A 309 1.94 -10.21 29.81
C PHE A 309 2.54 -11.50 30.43
N ALA A 310 3.86 -11.58 30.58
CA ALA A 310 4.52 -12.65 31.31
C ALA A 310 4.09 -12.68 32.78
N ASN A 311 4.04 -11.49 33.42
CA ASN A 311 3.53 -11.36 34.79
C ASN A 311 2.04 -11.72 34.90
N PHE A 312 1.19 -11.35 33.94
CA PHE A 312 -0.21 -11.78 33.92
C PHE A 312 -0.35 -13.31 33.77
N SER A 313 0.48 -13.95 32.95
CA SER A 313 0.50 -15.40 32.81
C SER A 313 0.88 -16.09 34.14
N SER A 314 1.91 -15.61 34.81
CA SER A 314 2.34 -16.14 36.11
C SER A 314 1.30 -15.95 37.22
N LEU A 315 0.67 -14.76 37.27
CA LEU A 315 -0.42 -14.47 38.21
C LEU A 315 -1.64 -15.37 37.97
N ALA A 316 -1.98 -15.63 36.70
CA ALA A 316 -3.08 -16.55 36.36
C ALA A 316 -2.80 -17.97 36.87
N LYS A 317 -1.55 -18.46 36.70
CA LYS A 317 -1.14 -19.79 37.25
C LYS A 317 -1.19 -19.86 38.79
N GLN A 318 -0.88 -18.75 39.48
CA GLN A 318 -0.86 -18.71 40.94
C GLN A 318 -2.24 -18.62 41.59
N HIS A 319 -3.19 -17.93 40.95
CA HIS A 319 -4.49 -17.60 41.55
C HIS A 319 -5.64 -18.48 41.06
N LEU A 320 -5.51 -19.12 39.90
CA LEU A 320 -6.52 -20.05 39.38
C LEU A 320 -6.27 -21.48 39.83
N PRO A 321 -7.35 -22.27 40.04
CA PRO A 321 -7.21 -23.72 40.37
C PRO A 321 -6.42 -24.43 39.28
N ALA A 322 -5.50 -25.32 39.70
CA ALA A 322 -4.72 -26.12 38.76
C ALA A 322 -5.62 -26.98 37.87
N GLY A 323 -5.46 -26.89 36.56
CA GLY A 323 -6.26 -27.62 35.58
C GLY A 323 -6.04 -27.14 34.14
N GLU A 324 -6.59 -27.89 33.19
CA GLU A 324 -6.46 -27.59 31.75
C GLU A 324 -6.97 -26.19 31.36
N PHE A 325 -8.03 -25.70 32.02
CA PHE A 325 -8.57 -24.36 31.78
C PHE A 325 -7.57 -23.27 32.21
N THR A 326 -6.89 -23.44 33.33
CA THR A 326 -5.85 -22.51 33.78
C THR A 326 -4.66 -22.50 32.82
N ASN A 327 -4.24 -23.67 32.34
CA ASN A 327 -3.18 -23.79 31.35
C ASN A 327 -3.57 -23.13 30.00
N LEU A 328 -4.81 -23.31 29.53
CA LEU A 328 -5.32 -22.63 28.36
C LEU A 328 -5.25 -21.10 28.51
N ILE A 329 -5.63 -20.56 29.65
CA ILE A 329 -5.57 -19.13 29.90
C ILE A 329 -4.13 -18.63 29.98
N SER A 330 -3.31 -19.28 30.82
CA SER A 330 -1.95 -18.81 31.13
C SER A 330 -0.96 -19.04 30.00
N GLU A 331 -1.08 -20.14 29.25
CA GLU A 331 -0.11 -20.52 28.21
C GLU A 331 -0.64 -20.34 26.78
N GLY A 332 -1.97 -20.30 26.59
CA GLY A 332 -2.60 -20.13 25.29
C GLY A 332 -3.12 -18.72 25.03
N LEU A 333 -4.04 -18.25 25.86
CA LEU A 333 -4.78 -16.99 25.64
C LEU A 333 -3.96 -15.75 26.01
N ILE A 334 -3.36 -15.70 27.20
CA ILE A 334 -2.59 -14.53 27.65
C ILE A 334 -1.38 -14.30 26.76
N PRO A 335 -0.52 -15.29 26.46
CA PRO A 335 0.57 -15.11 25.51
C PRO A 335 0.10 -14.82 24.08
N GLY A 336 -1.04 -15.40 23.66
CA GLY A 336 -1.63 -15.11 22.36
C GLY A 336 -2.08 -13.66 22.20
N ILE A 337 -2.68 -13.07 23.23
CA ILE A 337 -3.04 -11.63 23.27
C ILE A 337 -1.76 -10.79 23.38
N GLY A 338 -0.82 -11.17 24.25
CA GLY A 338 0.50 -10.52 24.38
C GLY A 338 1.21 -10.41 23.05
N GLY A 339 1.28 -11.52 22.29
CA GLY A 339 1.88 -11.57 20.95
C GLY A 339 1.20 -10.69 19.90
N ILE A 340 -0.05 -10.22 20.13
CA ILE A 340 -0.68 -9.21 19.29
C ILE A 340 -0.31 -7.81 19.75
N VAL A 341 -0.40 -7.58 21.07
CA VAL A 341 -0.24 -6.24 21.67
C VAL A 341 1.20 -5.76 21.58
N ILE A 342 2.19 -6.66 21.68
CA ILE A 342 3.61 -6.36 21.57
C ILE A 342 3.98 -5.68 20.23
N PHE A 343 3.28 -6.00 19.14
CA PHE A 343 3.53 -5.39 17.84
C PHE A 343 2.86 -4.03 17.64
N ILE A 344 1.95 -3.60 18.53
CA ILE A 344 1.24 -2.32 18.41
C ILE A 344 2.20 -1.13 18.37
N PRO A 345 3.19 -0.99 19.29
CA PRO A 345 4.14 0.11 19.26
C PRO A 345 4.91 0.18 17.93
N GLN A 346 5.44 -0.93 17.46
CA GLN A 346 6.22 -0.99 16.22
C GLN A 346 5.38 -0.55 15.00
N ILE A 347 4.14 -1.03 14.92
CA ILE A 347 3.21 -0.68 13.85
C ILE A 347 2.82 0.80 13.94
N ALA A 348 2.57 1.31 15.15
CA ALA A 348 2.25 2.71 15.37
C ALA A 348 3.40 3.63 14.94
N PHE A 349 4.64 3.34 15.31
CA PHE A 349 5.82 4.10 14.86
C PHE A 349 5.99 4.05 13.34
N LEU A 350 5.84 2.87 12.73
CA LEU A 350 5.92 2.73 11.27
C LEU A 350 4.91 3.63 10.55
N PHE A 351 3.64 3.57 10.96
CA PHE A 351 2.60 4.39 10.33
C PHE A 351 2.73 5.87 10.66
N LEU A 352 3.24 6.22 11.84
CA LEU A 352 3.58 7.59 12.19
C LEU A 352 4.57 8.18 11.18
N PHE A 353 5.68 7.51 10.95
CA PHE A 353 6.70 7.94 9.99
C PHE A 353 6.17 7.99 8.56
N ILE A 354 5.49 6.94 8.10
CA ILE A 354 4.92 6.91 6.74
C ILE A 354 3.92 8.05 6.56
N SER A 355 3.02 8.29 7.53
CA SER A 355 2.03 9.36 7.46
C SER A 355 2.68 10.75 7.45
N VAL A 356 3.73 10.98 8.24
CA VAL A 356 4.49 12.24 8.22
C VAL A 356 5.16 12.45 6.87
N LEU A 357 5.80 11.43 6.31
CA LEU A 357 6.44 11.51 4.99
C LEU A 357 5.43 11.71 3.85
N GLU A 358 4.26 11.09 3.96
CA GLU A 358 3.17 11.22 2.98
C GLU A 358 2.53 12.61 3.04
N GLU A 359 2.13 13.09 4.22
CA GLU A 359 1.54 14.42 4.38
C GLU A 359 2.50 15.57 4.07
N SER A 360 3.80 15.41 4.37
CA SER A 360 4.81 16.41 4.01
C SER A 360 4.98 16.57 2.50
N GLY A 361 4.53 15.59 1.69
CA GLY A 361 4.73 15.54 0.24
C GLY A 361 6.09 14.96 -0.19
N TYR A 362 6.92 14.50 0.76
CA TYR A 362 8.22 13.90 0.47
C TYR A 362 8.06 12.56 -0.29
N MET A 363 7.03 11.78 0.05
CA MET A 363 6.77 10.49 -0.60
C MET A 363 6.62 10.57 -2.11
N SER A 364 6.01 11.65 -2.62
CA SER A 364 5.86 11.86 -4.07
C SER A 364 7.22 12.06 -4.77
N ARG A 365 8.20 12.65 -4.09
CA ARG A 365 9.59 12.82 -4.60
C ARG A 365 10.33 11.49 -4.65
N VAL A 366 10.16 10.68 -3.61
CA VAL A 366 10.69 9.30 -3.57
C VAL A 366 10.10 8.46 -4.70
N VAL A 367 8.79 8.50 -4.87
CA VAL A 367 8.08 7.80 -5.97
C VAL A 367 8.64 8.24 -7.32
N PHE A 368 8.84 9.54 -7.54
CA PHE A 368 9.41 10.08 -8.77
C PHE A 368 10.85 9.59 -9.03
N LEU A 369 11.71 9.64 -8.02
CA LEU A 369 13.10 9.16 -8.12
C LEU A 369 13.15 7.65 -8.46
N MET A 370 12.33 6.86 -7.79
CA MET A 370 12.35 5.41 -7.90
C MET A 370 11.59 4.88 -9.12
N ASP A 371 10.68 5.67 -9.71
CA ASP A 371 9.83 5.25 -10.83
C ASP A 371 10.65 4.76 -12.03
N LYS A 372 11.73 5.47 -12.37
CA LYS A 372 12.61 5.09 -13.48
C LYS A 372 13.27 3.73 -13.27
N ILE A 373 13.60 3.38 -12.03
CA ILE A 373 14.22 2.09 -11.67
C ILE A 373 13.14 1.00 -11.64
N MET A 374 12.03 1.25 -10.93
CA MET A 374 10.98 0.26 -10.71
C MET A 374 10.28 -0.16 -12.01
N ARG A 375 10.07 0.74 -12.96
CA ARG A 375 9.45 0.43 -14.26
C ARG A 375 10.21 -0.61 -15.07
N LYS A 376 11.53 -0.70 -14.94
CA LYS A 376 12.33 -1.73 -15.61
C LYS A 376 11.95 -3.14 -15.18
N PHE A 377 11.42 -3.27 -13.96
CA PHE A 377 11.03 -4.53 -13.35
C PHE A 377 9.50 -4.76 -13.37
N GLY A 378 8.74 -3.87 -14.04
CA GLY A 378 7.28 -4.00 -14.14
C GLY A 378 6.52 -3.52 -12.90
N LEU A 379 7.16 -2.72 -12.08
CA LEU A 379 6.61 -2.06 -10.91
C LEU A 379 6.47 -0.55 -11.18
N SER A 380 5.55 0.12 -10.50
CA SER A 380 5.47 1.58 -10.49
C SER A 380 6.37 2.17 -9.40
N GLY A 381 6.67 3.46 -9.50
CA GLY A 381 7.34 4.17 -8.42
C GLY A 381 6.60 4.09 -7.09
N LYS A 382 5.26 4.01 -7.10
CA LYS A 382 4.43 3.82 -5.90
C LYS A 382 4.71 2.48 -5.19
N SER A 383 5.19 1.47 -5.91
CA SER A 383 5.50 0.15 -5.34
C SER A 383 6.67 0.17 -4.34
N ILE A 384 7.50 1.23 -4.37
CA ILE A 384 8.62 1.38 -3.43
C ILE A 384 8.14 1.52 -1.98
N VAL A 385 6.98 2.14 -1.77
CA VAL A 385 6.40 2.34 -0.42
C VAL A 385 6.07 1.00 0.24
N PRO A 386 5.26 0.11 -0.39
CA PRO A 386 5.06 -1.24 0.13
C PRO A 386 6.35 -2.05 0.32
N LEU A 387 7.29 -1.99 -0.62
CA LEU A 387 8.53 -2.76 -0.53
C LEU A 387 9.39 -2.34 0.66
N ILE A 388 9.52 -1.02 0.91
CA ILE A 388 10.24 -0.52 2.08
C ILE A 388 9.49 -0.82 3.37
N SER A 389 8.18 -0.57 3.42
CA SER A 389 7.36 -0.90 4.59
C SER A 389 7.39 -2.39 4.91
N GLY A 390 7.58 -3.25 3.88
CA GLY A 390 7.73 -4.69 4.01
C GLY A 390 8.94 -5.13 4.82
N THR A 391 9.99 -4.29 4.91
CA THR A 391 11.15 -4.55 5.75
C THR A 391 10.84 -4.43 7.25
N ALA A 392 9.82 -3.67 7.61
CA ALA A 392 9.31 -3.66 8.98
C ALA A 392 8.25 -4.77 9.17
N CYS A 393 7.17 -4.75 8.39
CA CYS A 393 6.12 -5.78 8.45
C CYS A 393 5.38 -5.89 7.11
N ALA A 394 5.20 -7.13 6.62
CA ALA A 394 4.52 -7.40 5.35
C ALA A 394 3.02 -7.04 5.37
N ILE A 395 2.34 -7.15 6.51
CA ILE A 395 0.90 -6.89 6.65
C ILE A 395 0.56 -5.44 6.29
N PRO A 396 1.07 -4.41 7.01
CA PRO A 396 0.82 -3.02 6.65
C PRO A 396 1.38 -2.64 5.27
N ALA A 397 2.47 -3.26 4.86
CA ALA A 397 3.05 -3.04 3.55
C ALA A 397 2.10 -3.44 2.42
N ILE A 398 1.49 -4.62 2.49
CA ILE A 398 0.49 -5.08 1.52
C ILE A 398 -0.75 -4.18 1.53
N MET A 399 -1.19 -3.71 2.71
CA MET A 399 -2.31 -2.76 2.80
C MET A 399 -1.98 -1.42 2.13
N SER A 400 -0.74 -0.95 2.20
CA SER A 400 -0.32 0.30 1.55
C SER A 400 -0.32 0.23 0.02
N ALA A 401 -0.29 -0.99 -0.56
CA ALA A 401 -0.38 -1.21 -2.00
C ALA A 401 -1.73 -0.76 -2.61
N ARG A 402 -2.74 -0.46 -1.79
CA ARG A 402 -4.03 0.14 -2.23
C ARG A 402 -3.84 1.45 -2.98
N ASN A 403 -2.77 2.20 -2.68
CA ASN A 403 -2.44 3.46 -3.34
C ASN A 403 -1.93 3.30 -4.78
N ILE A 404 -1.75 2.05 -5.25
CA ILE A 404 -1.36 1.72 -6.62
C ILE A 404 -2.64 1.53 -7.45
N GLU A 405 -2.87 2.41 -8.41
CA GLU A 405 -4.08 2.45 -9.23
C GLU A 405 -4.16 1.26 -10.21
N ASN A 406 -3.04 0.94 -10.85
CA ASN A 406 -2.98 -0.14 -11.82
C ASN A 406 -3.05 -1.51 -11.11
N TRP A 407 -4.11 -2.27 -11.39
CA TRP A 407 -4.33 -3.58 -10.77
C TRP A 407 -3.18 -4.58 -10.99
N LYS A 408 -2.57 -4.59 -12.18
CA LYS A 408 -1.43 -5.48 -12.47
C LYS A 408 -0.22 -5.14 -11.59
N GLU A 409 0.15 -3.86 -11.53
CA GLU A 409 1.28 -3.39 -10.73
C GLU A 409 1.02 -3.57 -9.24
N ARG A 410 -0.22 -3.29 -8.81
CA ARG A 410 -0.68 -3.53 -7.44
C ARG A 410 -0.60 -5.01 -7.06
N LEU A 411 -1.09 -5.91 -7.91
CA LEU A 411 -1.05 -7.35 -7.67
C LEU A 411 0.40 -7.86 -7.59
N ILE A 412 1.26 -7.47 -8.54
CA ILE A 412 2.68 -7.83 -8.51
C ILE A 412 3.32 -7.35 -7.21
N THR A 413 3.07 -6.10 -6.81
CA THR A 413 3.61 -5.53 -5.58
C THR A 413 3.15 -6.32 -4.35
N ILE A 414 1.85 -6.66 -4.25
CA ILE A 414 1.30 -7.49 -3.16
C ILE A 414 2.02 -8.85 -3.09
N LEU A 415 2.23 -9.50 -4.24
CA LEU A 415 2.82 -10.83 -4.29
C LEU A 415 4.31 -10.86 -3.95
N VAL A 416 5.06 -9.81 -4.29
CA VAL A 416 6.51 -9.77 -4.07
C VAL A 416 6.94 -9.13 -2.76
N THR A 417 6.08 -8.34 -2.13
CA THR A 417 6.37 -7.67 -0.84
C THR A 417 6.85 -8.63 0.26
N PRO A 418 6.31 -9.85 0.45
CA PRO A 418 6.78 -10.74 1.51
C PRO A 418 8.19 -11.31 1.33
N PHE A 419 8.84 -11.12 0.17
CA PHE A 419 10.26 -11.44 -0.01
C PHE A 419 11.17 -10.47 0.75
N THR A 420 10.73 -9.21 0.96
CA THR A 420 11.49 -8.28 1.78
C THR A 420 11.61 -8.80 3.21
N THR A 421 12.82 -8.72 3.77
CA THR A 421 13.10 -9.22 5.12
C THR A 421 12.41 -8.35 6.15
N CYS A 422 11.44 -8.89 6.87
CA CYS A 422 10.74 -8.17 7.94
C CYS A 422 11.45 -8.31 9.30
N SER A 423 11.10 -7.43 10.26
CA SER A 423 11.68 -7.42 11.60
C SER A 423 11.53 -8.75 12.35
N ALA A 424 10.42 -9.47 12.19
CA ALA A 424 10.19 -10.77 12.80
C ALA A 424 11.17 -11.88 12.36
N ARG A 425 11.93 -11.66 11.28
CA ARG A 425 13.02 -12.57 10.87
C ARG A 425 14.34 -12.32 11.64
N LEU A 426 14.50 -11.12 12.20
CA LEU A 426 15.77 -10.74 12.86
C LEU A 426 16.18 -11.67 14.00
N PRO A 427 15.32 -12.06 14.96
CA PRO A 427 15.71 -12.98 16.03
C PRO A 427 16.20 -14.32 15.48
N VAL A 428 15.54 -14.85 14.44
CA VAL A 428 15.95 -16.11 13.79
C VAL A 428 17.31 -15.95 13.11
N TYR A 429 17.51 -14.86 12.38
CA TYR A 429 18.81 -14.56 11.75
C TYR A 429 19.92 -14.36 12.77
N ALA A 430 19.65 -13.62 13.85
CA ALA A 430 20.64 -13.33 14.88
C ALA A 430 21.16 -14.63 15.51
N ILE A 431 20.27 -15.54 15.92
CA ILE A 431 20.67 -16.82 16.51
C ILE A 431 21.42 -17.69 15.50
N LEU A 432 20.88 -17.88 14.30
CA LEU A 432 21.52 -18.72 13.29
C LEU A 432 22.87 -18.19 12.83
N ILE A 433 22.97 -16.87 12.60
CA ILE A 433 24.25 -16.22 12.22
C ILE A 433 25.25 -16.35 13.36
N SER A 434 24.86 -16.09 14.60
CA SER A 434 25.77 -16.21 15.76
C SER A 434 26.27 -17.64 15.98
N LEU A 435 25.45 -18.64 15.60
CA LEU A 435 25.77 -20.07 15.74
C LEU A 435 26.76 -20.54 14.66
N ILE A 436 26.62 -20.05 13.44
CA ILE A 436 27.29 -20.61 12.25
C ILE A 436 28.45 -19.75 11.79
N ILE A 437 28.32 -18.43 11.87
CA ILE A 437 29.29 -17.47 11.36
C ILE A 437 30.24 -17.05 12.47
N PRO A 438 31.55 -17.26 12.31
CA PRO A 438 32.53 -16.90 13.33
C PRO A 438 32.61 -15.40 13.54
N GLU A 439 32.89 -14.99 14.80
CA GLU A 439 33.07 -13.59 15.17
C GLU A 439 34.41 -13.05 14.68
N LYS A 440 34.52 -12.89 13.35
CA LYS A 440 35.70 -12.29 12.72
C LYS A 440 35.40 -10.89 12.22
N ARG A 441 36.36 -9.95 12.39
CA ARG A 441 36.27 -8.62 11.82
C ARG A 441 37.10 -8.54 10.53
N ILE A 442 36.48 -8.09 9.47
CA ILE A 442 37.11 -7.83 8.18
C ILE A 442 37.44 -6.34 8.12
N PHE A 443 38.64 -5.99 7.64
CA PHE A 443 39.16 -4.61 7.60
C PHE A 443 39.14 -3.89 8.97
N GLY A 444 39.14 -4.62 10.10
CA GLY A 444 39.22 -4.05 11.46
C GLY A 444 37.94 -3.49 12.03
N PHE A 445 36.94 -3.11 11.24
CA PHE A 445 35.69 -2.47 11.68
C PHE A 445 34.41 -3.18 11.24
N LEU A 446 34.41 -4.02 10.22
CA LEU A 446 33.24 -4.76 9.73
C LEU A 446 33.17 -6.17 10.34
N SER A 447 32.10 -6.48 11.06
CA SER A 447 31.86 -7.84 11.55
C SER A 447 31.33 -8.72 10.41
N LEU A 448 31.84 -9.96 10.30
CA LEU A 448 31.39 -10.94 9.30
C LEU A 448 29.90 -11.29 9.49
N GLN A 449 29.44 -11.34 10.72
CA GLN A 449 28.05 -11.56 11.09
C GLN A 449 27.12 -10.45 10.58
N GLY A 450 27.52 -9.17 10.80
CA GLY A 450 26.78 -8.01 10.30
C GLY A 450 26.74 -7.97 8.77
N LEU A 451 27.84 -8.38 8.11
CA LEU A 451 27.91 -8.44 6.65
C LEU A 451 27.00 -9.54 6.09
N THR A 452 26.90 -10.68 6.78
CA THR A 452 25.97 -11.76 6.43
C THR A 452 24.51 -11.31 6.58
N LEU A 453 24.19 -10.61 7.65
CA LEU A 453 22.86 -10.05 7.86
C LEU A 453 22.50 -9.05 6.74
N MET A 454 23.41 -8.15 6.41
CA MET A 454 23.22 -7.19 5.31
C MET A 454 23.01 -7.92 3.97
N ALA A 455 23.79 -8.97 3.70
CA ALA A 455 23.63 -9.79 2.50
C ALA A 455 22.24 -10.45 2.41
N LEU A 456 21.67 -10.95 3.53
CA LEU A 456 20.33 -11.51 3.57
C LEU A 456 19.25 -10.47 3.28
N TYR A 457 19.39 -9.23 3.78
CA TYR A 457 18.48 -8.13 3.45
C TYR A 457 18.52 -7.76 1.96
N LEU A 458 19.72 -7.60 1.40
CA LEU A 458 19.92 -7.32 -0.01
C LEU A 458 19.40 -8.45 -0.90
N LEU A 459 19.59 -9.69 -0.48
CA LEU A 459 19.10 -10.88 -1.18
C LEU A 459 17.55 -10.92 -1.18
N GLY A 460 16.90 -10.62 -0.05
CA GLY A 460 15.44 -10.53 0.04
C GLY A 460 14.87 -9.44 -0.88
N PHE A 461 15.47 -8.24 -0.85
CA PHE A 461 15.05 -7.14 -1.72
C PHE A 461 15.32 -7.44 -3.21
N GLY A 462 16.49 -7.99 -3.54
CA GLY A 462 16.85 -8.42 -4.88
C GLY A 462 15.88 -9.47 -5.42
N MET A 463 15.48 -10.43 -4.57
CA MET A 463 14.53 -11.47 -4.94
C MET A 463 13.12 -10.91 -5.15
N ALA A 464 12.69 -9.91 -4.36
CA ALA A 464 11.41 -9.21 -4.58
C ALA A 464 11.39 -8.56 -5.97
N VAL A 465 12.45 -7.84 -6.34
CA VAL A 465 12.57 -7.18 -7.65
C VAL A 465 12.66 -8.19 -8.79
N PHE A 466 13.42 -9.26 -8.61
CA PHE A 466 13.55 -10.35 -9.60
C PHE A 466 12.23 -11.08 -9.83
N SER A 467 11.50 -11.41 -8.75
CA SER A 467 10.18 -12.02 -8.85
C SER A 467 9.17 -11.09 -9.52
N ALA A 468 9.25 -9.77 -9.26
CA ALA A 468 8.42 -8.79 -9.95
C ALA A 468 8.66 -8.78 -11.46
N PHE A 469 9.94 -8.83 -11.88
CA PHE A 469 10.32 -8.94 -13.30
C PHE A 469 9.74 -10.19 -13.95
N LEU A 470 9.86 -11.35 -13.30
CA LEU A 470 9.29 -12.61 -13.79
C LEU A 470 7.77 -12.54 -13.89
N LEU A 471 7.09 -12.11 -12.82
CA LEU A 471 5.62 -11.99 -12.80
C LEU A 471 5.12 -11.01 -13.87
N ASN A 472 5.82 -9.89 -14.08
CA ASN A 472 5.46 -8.95 -15.14
C ASN A 472 5.50 -9.56 -16.53
N LYS A 473 6.46 -10.45 -16.78
CA LYS A 473 6.60 -11.17 -18.06
C LYS A 473 5.51 -12.23 -18.26
N TYR A 474 5.13 -12.95 -17.19
CA TYR A 474 4.14 -14.03 -17.26
C TYR A 474 2.69 -13.53 -17.19
N LEU A 475 2.42 -12.48 -16.42
CA LEU A 475 1.09 -11.89 -16.32
C LEU A 475 0.82 -11.00 -17.53
N LYS A 476 0.22 -11.58 -18.59
CA LYS A 476 -0.18 -10.90 -19.83
C LYS A 476 -1.41 -10.00 -19.64
N LEU A 477 -1.46 -9.20 -18.58
CA LEU A 477 -2.49 -8.19 -18.40
C LEU A 477 -2.03 -6.92 -19.13
N SER A 478 -2.70 -6.56 -20.23
CA SER A 478 -2.37 -5.39 -21.04
C SER A 478 -3.01 -4.15 -20.43
N CYS A 479 -2.38 -3.56 -19.43
CA CYS A 479 -2.71 -2.23 -18.94
C CYS A 479 -1.49 -1.33 -19.14
N LYS A 480 -1.53 -0.46 -20.14
CA LYS A 480 -0.55 0.63 -20.25
C LYS A 480 -1.02 1.77 -19.38
N SER A 481 -0.44 1.89 -18.21
CA SER A 481 -0.62 3.07 -17.35
C SER A 481 0.32 4.18 -17.84
N TYR A 482 -0.24 5.32 -18.20
CA TYR A 482 0.52 6.57 -18.33
C TYR A 482 0.53 7.23 -16.96
N PHE A 483 1.53 6.90 -16.16
CA PHE A 483 1.67 7.47 -14.83
C PHE A 483 2.29 8.88 -14.95
N VAL A 484 1.51 9.89 -14.68
CA VAL A 484 2.00 11.25 -14.48
C VAL A 484 2.10 11.47 -12.97
N VAL A 485 3.33 11.56 -12.48
CA VAL A 485 3.57 11.85 -11.05
C VAL A 485 3.26 13.30 -10.79
N GLU A 486 2.18 13.57 -10.07
CA GLU A 486 1.97 14.90 -9.48
C GLU A 486 2.90 15.05 -8.27
N MET A 487 3.64 16.15 -8.24
CA MET A 487 4.42 16.55 -7.07
C MET A 487 3.59 17.57 -6.28
N PRO A 488 2.82 17.13 -5.27
CA PRO A 488 2.07 18.06 -4.45
C PRO A 488 3.04 19.00 -3.74
N SER A 489 2.58 20.22 -3.45
CA SER A 489 3.38 21.17 -2.68
C SER A 489 3.67 20.65 -1.29
N TYR A 490 4.87 20.96 -0.74
CA TYR A 490 5.19 20.65 0.65
C TYR A 490 4.17 21.27 1.61
N LYS A 491 3.73 20.48 2.55
CA LYS A 491 2.82 20.90 3.63
C LYS A 491 3.44 20.52 4.97
N ILE A 492 3.17 21.31 5.97
CA ILE A 492 3.48 20.91 7.35
C ILE A 492 2.45 19.84 7.73
N PRO A 493 2.89 18.63 8.16
CA PRO A 493 1.99 17.56 8.56
C PRO A 493 1.05 18.02 9.68
N MET A 494 -0.24 17.74 9.53
CA MET A 494 -1.22 18.02 10.57
C MET A 494 -1.24 16.86 11.56
N LEU A 495 -0.80 17.10 12.80
CA LEU A 495 -0.72 16.05 13.84
C LEU A 495 -2.03 15.30 14.04
N LYS A 496 -3.17 15.99 13.87
CA LYS A 496 -4.50 15.37 13.96
C LYS A 496 -4.72 14.30 12.89
N ASN A 497 -4.37 14.57 11.63
CA ASN A 497 -4.53 13.63 10.54
C ASN A 497 -3.57 12.44 10.69
N VAL A 498 -2.31 12.74 11.03
CA VAL A 498 -1.30 11.71 11.32
C VAL A 498 -1.78 10.79 12.43
N GLY A 499 -2.29 11.35 13.55
CA GLY A 499 -2.83 10.57 14.66
C GLY A 499 -4.01 9.68 14.25
N PHE A 500 -4.96 10.20 13.47
CA PHE A 500 -6.07 9.41 12.96
C PHE A 500 -5.61 8.26 12.05
N ASN A 501 -4.67 8.51 11.14
CA ASN A 501 -4.12 7.47 10.26
C ASN A 501 -3.43 6.36 11.07
N VAL A 502 -2.64 6.72 12.07
CA VAL A 502 -1.96 5.75 12.95
C VAL A 502 -3.00 4.90 13.69
N LEU A 503 -4.00 5.53 14.32
CA LEU A 503 -5.06 4.82 15.04
C LEU A 503 -5.88 3.89 14.12
N GLU A 504 -6.27 4.36 12.95
CA GLU A 504 -7.04 3.57 11.97
C GLU A 504 -6.24 2.33 11.51
N LYS A 505 -4.98 2.51 11.15
CA LYS A 505 -4.12 1.41 10.68
C LYS A 505 -3.80 0.42 11.79
N THR A 506 -3.51 0.89 13.00
CA THR A 506 -3.29 0.05 14.18
C THR A 506 -4.56 -0.74 14.54
N LYS A 507 -5.73 -0.09 14.55
CA LYS A 507 -7.01 -0.76 14.76
C LYS A 507 -7.27 -1.82 13.70
N ALA A 508 -7.00 -1.52 12.42
CA ALA A 508 -7.16 -2.47 11.32
C ALA A 508 -6.25 -3.69 11.47
N PHE A 509 -5.03 -3.53 12.01
CA PHE A 509 -4.13 -4.64 12.33
C PHE A 509 -4.71 -5.52 13.44
N VAL A 510 -5.07 -4.94 14.59
CA VAL A 510 -5.59 -5.69 15.75
C VAL A 510 -6.88 -6.44 15.40
N THR A 511 -7.82 -5.78 14.70
CA THR A 511 -9.11 -6.40 14.34
C THR A 511 -9.01 -7.38 13.16
N GLY A 512 -8.02 -7.22 12.29
CA GLY A 512 -7.80 -8.09 11.13
C GLY A 512 -6.86 -9.25 11.43
N ALA A 513 -5.56 -8.96 11.60
CA ALA A 513 -4.54 -9.98 11.83
C ALA A 513 -4.59 -10.55 13.25
N GLY A 514 -4.89 -9.73 14.26
CA GLY A 514 -4.90 -10.14 15.65
C GLY A 514 -5.86 -11.31 15.93
N LYS A 515 -7.06 -11.30 15.35
CA LYS A 515 -8.01 -12.44 15.51
C LYS A 515 -7.45 -13.76 15.00
N ILE A 516 -6.69 -13.71 13.92
CA ILE A 516 -6.09 -14.92 13.31
C ILE A 516 -4.93 -15.40 14.16
N ILE A 517 -4.09 -14.48 14.66
CA ILE A 517 -2.96 -14.78 15.53
C ILE A 517 -3.48 -15.45 16.81
N LEU A 518 -4.51 -14.88 17.45
CA LEU A 518 -5.10 -15.44 18.66
C LEU A 518 -5.66 -16.86 18.44
N ALA A 519 -6.45 -17.05 17.36
CA ALA A 519 -6.99 -18.36 17.04
C ALA A 519 -5.89 -19.41 16.83
N LEU A 520 -4.82 -19.04 16.14
CA LEU A 520 -3.68 -19.93 15.91
C LEU A 520 -2.87 -20.21 17.17
N SER A 521 -2.69 -19.20 18.03
CA SER A 521 -2.00 -19.39 19.32
C SER A 521 -2.71 -20.44 20.17
N VAL A 522 -4.06 -20.39 20.25
CA VAL A 522 -4.85 -21.39 20.95
C VAL A 522 -4.73 -22.79 20.30
N ILE A 523 -4.78 -22.87 18.98
CA ILE A 523 -4.62 -24.15 18.26
C ILE A 523 -3.23 -24.74 18.50
N LEU A 524 -2.17 -23.92 18.40
CA LEU A 524 -0.80 -24.39 18.63
C LEU A 524 -0.57 -24.81 20.07
N TRP A 525 -1.14 -24.04 21.02
CA TRP A 525 -1.10 -24.44 22.42
C TRP A 525 -1.75 -25.84 22.60
N TYR A 526 -2.95 -26.05 22.04
CA TYR A 526 -3.62 -27.35 22.12
C TYR A 526 -2.79 -28.50 21.50
N LEU A 527 -2.22 -28.26 20.31
CA LEU A 527 -1.39 -29.25 19.63
C LEU A 527 -0.08 -29.53 20.35
N GLY A 528 0.47 -28.58 21.09
CA GLY A 528 1.69 -28.72 21.88
C GLY A 528 1.47 -29.33 23.28
N SER A 529 0.30 -29.06 23.87
CA SER A 529 -0.03 -29.52 25.25
C SER A 529 -0.78 -30.85 25.31
N HIS A 530 -1.13 -31.47 24.17
CA HIS A 530 -1.82 -32.77 24.09
C HIS A 530 -1.07 -33.72 23.16
N GLY A 531 -1.11 -35.01 23.47
CA GLY A 531 -0.47 -36.08 22.70
C GLY A 531 -1.38 -37.30 22.51
N LEU A 532 -1.04 -38.15 21.53
CA LEU A 532 -1.80 -39.36 21.19
C LEU A 532 -1.36 -40.60 22.04
N SER A 533 -0.13 -40.58 22.59
CA SER A 533 0.44 -41.74 23.26
C SER A 533 0.35 -41.67 24.78
N ASP A 534 0.29 -42.81 25.41
CA ASP A 534 0.40 -42.92 26.86
C ASP A 534 1.75 -42.38 27.39
N ASP A 535 2.78 -42.34 26.54
CA ASP A 535 4.08 -41.76 26.86
C ASP A 535 4.00 -40.25 27.15
N PHE A 536 3.08 -39.53 26.48
CA PHE A 536 2.85 -38.12 26.77
C PHE A 536 2.33 -37.91 28.20
N ASN A 537 1.36 -38.74 28.62
CA ASN A 537 0.75 -38.64 29.94
C ASN A 537 1.69 -39.13 31.05
N ASN A 538 2.55 -40.11 30.75
CA ASN A 538 3.50 -40.71 31.68
C ASN A 538 4.90 -40.13 31.61
N ALA A 539 5.08 -38.96 30.93
CA ALA A 539 6.37 -38.34 30.70
C ALA A 539 7.22 -38.14 31.97
N GLU A 540 6.59 -37.71 33.08
CA GLU A 540 7.27 -37.52 34.36
C GLU A 540 7.80 -38.82 34.92
N ALA A 541 7.00 -39.89 34.86
CA ALA A 541 7.39 -41.23 35.36
C ALA A 541 8.55 -41.79 34.51
N ILE A 542 8.47 -41.67 33.18
CA ILE A 542 9.50 -42.16 32.26
C ILE A 542 10.82 -41.41 32.47
N ILE A 543 10.80 -40.09 32.59
CA ILE A 543 12.01 -39.26 32.79
C ILE A 543 12.57 -39.49 34.20
N THR A 544 11.72 -39.70 35.21
CA THR A 544 12.18 -40.09 36.58
C THR A 544 12.92 -41.41 36.55
N GLU A 545 12.41 -42.39 35.79
CA GLU A 545 13.05 -43.68 35.65
C GLU A 545 14.38 -43.62 34.90
N GLN A 546 14.47 -42.85 33.85
CA GLN A 546 15.70 -42.61 33.09
C GLN A 546 16.78 -41.90 33.90
N ASN A 547 16.41 -41.09 34.88
CA ASN A 547 17.32 -40.29 35.69
C ASN A 547 17.56 -40.83 37.11
N LYS A 548 17.10 -42.03 37.44
CA LYS A 548 17.27 -42.68 38.78
C LYS A 548 18.73 -42.67 39.30
N ASN A 549 19.71 -42.64 38.40
CA ASN A 549 21.14 -42.68 38.73
C ASN A 549 21.89 -41.36 38.50
N LYS A 550 21.19 -40.25 38.24
CA LYS A 550 21.80 -38.94 37.97
C LYS A 550 21.24 -37.90 38.93
N THR A 551 22.10 -37.16 39.60
CA THR A 551 21.73 -35.97 40.37
C THR A 551 21.50 -34.80 39.39
N ILE A 552 20.23 -34.51 39.11
CA ILE A 552 19.83 -33.44 38.20
C ILE A 552 19.14 -32.39 39.05
N THR A 553 19.32 -31.11 38.69
CA THR A 553 18.58 -29.99 39.32
C THR A 553 17.09 -30.09 38.95
N THR A 554 16.22 -29.57 39.80
CA THR A 554 14.75 -29.60 39.59
C THR A 554 14.38 -28.94 38.26
N GLU A 555 15.05 -27.87 37.91
CA GLU A 555 14.87 -27.14 36.62
C GLU A 555 15.24 -28.03 35.42
N ALA A 556 16.39 -28.69 35.46
CA ALA A 556 16.81 -29.58 34.37
C ALA A 556 15.90 -30.81 34.21
N PHE A 557 15.25 -31.24 35.29
CA PHE A 557 14.24 -32.32 35.26
C PHE A 557 12.96 -31.82 34.56
N GLU A 558 12.42 -30.68 34.96
CA GLU A 558 11.23 -30.08 34.34
C GLU A 558 11.46 -29.84 32.85
N ASP A 559 12.64 -29.38 32.47
CA ASP A 559 13.01 -29.17 31.07
C ASP A 559 13.01 -30.45 30.25
N GLN A 560 13.54 -31.54 30.80
CA GLN A 560 13.52 -32.85 30.14
C GLN A 560 12.10 -33.37 29.98
N VAL A 561 11.25 -33.19 30.98
CA VAL A 561 9.84 -33.59 30.95
C VAL A 561 9.11 -32.80 29.88
N ASN A 562 9.30 -31.46 29.81
CA ASN A 562 8.68 -30.60 28.81
C ASN A 562 9.15 -30.93 27.39
N SER A 563 10.44 -31.21 27.20
CA SER A 563 10.99 -31.63 25.91
C SER A 563 10.40 -32.98 25.48
N PHE A 564 10.29 -33.94 26.37
CA PHE A 564 9.69 -35.25 26.10
C PHE A 564 8.19 -35.16 25.80
N LYS A 565 7.45 -34.33 26.54
CA LYS A 565 6.03 -34.06 26.27
C LYS A 565 5.87 -33.42 24.87
N LEU A 566 6.69 -32.44 24.52
CA LEU A 566 6.62 -31.79 23.22
C LEU A 566 6.94 -32.77 22.06
N GLU A 567 7.92 -33.66 22.24
CA GLU A 567 8.27 -34.70 21.27
C GLU A 567 7.10 -35.67 20.99
N ASN A 568 6.31 -36.00 22.02
CA ASN A 568 5.19 -36.92 21.96
C ASN A 568 3.82 -36.21 21.85
N SER A 569 3.83 -34.89 21.64
CA SER A 569 2.63 -34.09 21.37
C SER A 569 2.17 -34.21 19.91
N TYR A 570 0.95 -33.71 19.60
CA TYR A 570 0.46 -33.67 18.22
C TYR A 570 1.40 -32.90 17.29
N ILE A 571 1.99 -31.80 17.77
CA ILE A 571 2.94 -31.02 16.96
C ILE A 571 4.26 -31.78 16.77
N GLY A 572 4.68 -32.58 17.74
CA GLY A 572 5.82 -33.50 17.65
C GLY A 572 5.63 -34.54 16.55
N TYR A 573 4.47 -35.20 16.54
CA TYR A 573 4.13 -36.15 15.46
C TYR A 573 4.07 -35.49 14.09
N MET A 574 3.57 -34.27 14.00
CA MET A 574 3.61 -33.49 12.74
C MET A 574 5.05 -33.21 12.28
N GLY A 575 5.94 -32.87 13.20
CA GLY A 575 7.37 -32.69 12.93
C GLY A 575 8.02 -33.95 12.38
N LYS A 576 7.82 -35.09 13.05
CA LYS A 576 8.31 -36.40 12.61
C LYS A 576 7.73 -36.86 11.28
N ALA A 577 6.47 -36.53 10.98
CA ALA A 577 5.84 -36.83 9.69
C ALA A 577 6.43 -36.01 8.53
N ILE A 578 6.90 -34.80 8.79
CA ILE A 578 7.50 -33.90 7.79
C ILE A 578 9.00 -34.16 7.62
N GLU A 579 9.66 -34.81 8.61
CA GLU A 579 11.11 -35.08 8.60
C GLU A 579 11.64 -35.68 7.28
N PRO A 580 10.99 -36.70 6.67
CA PRO A 580 11.47 -37.29 5.42
C PRO A 580 11.57 -36.24 4.28
N ALA A 581 10.70 -35.23 4.28
CA ALA A 581 10.69 -34.18 3.28
C ALA A 581 11.78 -33.12 3.53
N ILE A 582 12.16 -32.86 4.79
CA ILE A 582 13.14 -31.83 5.16
C ILE A 582 14.54 -32.37 5.41
N ARG A 583 14.69 -33.70 5.61
CA ARG A 583 15.98 -34.38 5.77
C ARG A 583 16.98 -34.09 4.62
N PRO A 584 16.55 -33.97 3.33
CA PRO A 584 17.46 -33.59 2.24
C PRO A 584 18.05 -32.19 2.38
N LEU A 585 17.44 -31.30 3.18
CA LEU A 585 17.90 -29.95 3.52
C LEU A 585 18.89 -29.95 4.70
N GLY A 586 19.11 -31.11 5.32
CA GLY A 586 19.92 -31.26 6.54
C GLY A 586 19.17 -30.97 7.82
N TYR A 587 17.83 -30.96 7.81
CA TYR A 587 16.99 -30.67 8.97
C TYR A 587 16.49 -31.97 9.62
N ASP A 588 16.41 -31.96 10.94
CA ASP A 588 15.80 -33.02 11.75
C ASP A 588 14.34 -32.65 12.08
N TRP A 589 13.67 -33.60 12.77
CA TRP A 589 12.28 -33.40 13.20
C TRP A 589 12.13 -32.19 14.16
N LYS A 590 13.15 -31.86 14.98
CA LYS A 590 13.16 -30.74 15.92
C LYS A 590 13.10 -29.40 15.14
N ILE A 591 13.94 -29.24 14.14
CA ILE A 591 13.88 -28.10 13.20
C ILE A 591 12.54 -28.11 12.46
N GLY A 592 12.02 -29.30 12.10
CA GLY A 592 10.72 -29.49 11.48
C GLY A 592 9.56 -28.91 12.31
N ILE A 593 9.51 -29.21 13.59
CA ILE A 593 8.53 -28.64 14.53
C ILE A 593 8.65 -27.12 14.58
N ALA A 594 9.87 -26.61 14.73
CA ALA A 594 10.11 -25.18 14.81
C ALA A 594 9.69 -24.45 13.52
N VAL A 595 9.90 -25.05 12.34
CA VAL A 595 9.44 -24.52 11.05
C VAL A 595 7.92 -24.52 10.94
N VAL A 596 7.25 -25.59 11.42
CA VAL A 596 5.78 -25.68 11.42
C VAL A 596 5.17 -24.65 12.37
N SER A 597 5.68 -24.55 13.60
CA SER A 597 5.20 -23.58 14.58
C SER A 597 5.42 -22.14 14.12
N SER A 598 6.52 -21.87 13.44
CA SER A 598 6.84 -20.54 12.89
C SER A 598 5.88 -20.08 11.79
N PHE A 599 5.05 -20.96 11.24
CA PHE A 599 4.04 -20.60 10.26
C PHE A 599 2.94 -19.68 10.84
N ALA A 600 2.67 -19.78 12.14
CA ALA A 600 1.77 -18.88 12.85
C ALA A 600 2.40 -17.48 13.01
N ALA A 601 3.59 -17.44 13.59
CA ALA A 601 4.40 -16.23 13.75
C ALA A 601 5.88 -16.63 13.74
N ARG A 602 6.70 -15.90 13.00
CA ARG A 602 8.09 -16.28 12.70
C ARG A 602 8.99 -16.34 13.91
N GLU A 603 8.78 -15.47 14.88
CA GLU A 603 9.50 -15.41 16.16
C GLU A 603 9.29 -16.65 17.03
N VAL A 604 8.17 -17.35 16.88
CA VAL A 604 7.87 -18.60 17.58
C VAL A 604 8.91 -19.69 17.30
N PHE A 605 9.61 -19.61 16.17
CA PHE A 605 10.72 -20.53 15.84
C PHE A 605 11.77 -20.60 16.95
N VAL A 606 12.22 -19.43 17.41
CA VAL A 606 13.26 -19.34 18.45
C VAL A 606 12.76 -19.91 19.77
N GLY A 607 11.55 -19.53 20.20
CA GLY A 607 10.94 -20.04 21.40
C GLY A 607 10.71 -21.56 21.34
N THR A 608 10.28 -22.09 20.19
CA THR A 608 10.12 -23.53 19.99
C THR A 608 11.45 -24.26 20.08
N LEU A 609 12.51 -23.77 19.45
CA LEU A 609 13.84 -24.35 19.55
C LEU A 609 14.37 -24.31 21.01
N ALA A 610 14.17 -23.18 21.68
CA ALA A 610 14.55 -23.04 23.09
C ALA A 610 13.87 -24.13 23.96
N THR A 611 12.56 -24.30 23.80
CA THR A 611 11.80 -25.33 24.53
C THR A 611 12.27 -26.74 24.19
N ILE A 612 12.48 -27.06 22.90
CA ILE A 612 12.91 -28.40 22.45
C ILE A 612 14.32 -28.74 22.97
N TYR A 613 15.23 -27.78 23.01
CA TYR A 613 16.59 -27.97 23.48
C TYR A 613 16.71 -27.83 25.02
N SER A 614 15.61 -27.88 25.74
CA SER A 614 15.57 -27.84 27.20
C SER A 614 16.28 -26.66 27.83
N VAL A 615 15.93 -25.46 27.35
CA VAL A 615 16.31 -24.22 28.00
C VAL A 615 15.16 -23.78 28.88
N GLY A 616 15.32 -23.94 30.19
CA GLY A 616 14.28 -23.67 31.19
C GLY A 616 13.80 -22.22 31.16
N SER A 617 12.60 -22.03 31.69
CA SER A 617 11.84 -20.77 31.71
C SER A 617 12.51 -19.63 32.49
N HIS A 618 13.70 -19.81 33.06
CA HIS A 618 14.38 -18.83 33.93
C HIS A 618 15.75 -18.36 33.43
N SER A 619 16.28 -18.85 32.31
CA SER A 619 17.54 -18.35 31.75
C SER A 619 17.32 -17.87 30.30
N GLU A 620 16.88 -16.63 30.15
CA GLU A 620 16.79 -15.92 28.86
C GLU A 620 18.18 -15.54 28.28
N GLU A 621 19.27 -16.14 28.74
CA GLU A 621 20.57 -15.89 28.17
C GLU A 621 20.69 -16.58 26.80
N GLU A 622 20.67 -15.80 25.73
CA GLU A 622 20.92 -16.23 24.34
C GLU A 622 22.19 -17.09 24.21
N THR A 623 23.20 -16.86 25.06
CA THR A 623 24.44 -17.61 25.14
C THR A 623 24.23 -19.08 25.50
N THR A 624 23.26 -19.39 26.36
CA THR A 624 22.98 -20.76 26.83
C THR A 624 22.27 -21.57 25.75
N ILE A 625 21.30 -20.97 25.04
CA ILE A 625 20.60 -21.58 23.87
C ILE A 625 21.60 -21.88 22.77
N LYS A 626 22.44 -20.91 22.43
CA LYS A 626 23.49 -21.01 21.42
C LYS A 626 24.43 -22.18 21.69
N ASN A 627 24.90 -22.31 22.93
CA ASN A 627 25.85 -23.38 23.31
C ASN A 627 25.23 -24.76 23.22
N ARG A 628 23.97 -24.95 23.62
CA ARG A 628 23.26 -26.23 23.53
C ARG A 628 22.96 -26.61 22.07
N MET A 629 22.50 -25.67 21.25
CA MET A 629 22.29 -25.90 19.82
C MET A 629 23.63 -26.26 19.12
N ALA A 630 24.74 -25.62 19.50
CA ALA A 630 26.05 -25.88 18.94
C ALA A 630 26.59 -27.26 19.29
N ALA A 631 26.15 -27.86 20.43
CA ALA A 631 26.57 -29.16 20.91
C ALA A 631 25.73 -30.32 20.35
N GLU A 632 24.57 -30.03 19.73
CA GLU A 632 23.65 -31.07 19.25
C GLU A 632 24.25 -31.84 18.05
N VAL A 633 24.19 -33.18 18.18
CA VAL A 633 24.70 -34.09 17.18
C VAL A 633 23.63 -35.05 16.68
N GLN A 634 23.69 -35.40 15.41
CA GLN A 634 22.81 -36.43 14.84
C GLN A 634 23.09 -37.80 15.46
N PRO A 635 22.09 -38.49 16.02
CA PRO A 635 22.31 -39.81 16.63
C PRO A 635 22.91 -40.83 15.67
N GLU A 636 22.55 -40.79 14.39
CA GLU A 636 22.96 -41.76 13.38
C GLU A 636 24.38 -41.53 12.84
N THR A 637 24.82 -40.28 12.73
CA THR A 637 26.07 -39.91 12.04
C THR A 637 27.14 -39.32 12.96
N GLY A 638 26.80 -38.94 14.20
CA GLY A 638 27.68 -38.24 15.13
C GLY A 638 28.12 -36.84 14.69
N LYS A 639 27.57 -36.32 13.57
CA LYS A 639 27.88 -34.98 13.07
C LYS A 639 26.98 -33.93 13.74
N LYS A 640 27.52 -32.73 13.91
CA LYS A 640 26.73 -31.59 14.43
C LYS A 640 25.55 -31.31 13.51
N ILE A 641 24.35 -31.14 14.07
CA ILE A 641 23.13 -30.78 13.33
C ILE A 641 23.30 -29.38 12.77
N PHE A 642 23.66 -28.40 13.60
CA PHE A 642 23.92 -27.04 13.20
C PHE A 642 25.35 -26.86 12.66
N ASN A 643 25.65 -27.49 11.54
CA ASN A 643 26.87 -27.25 10.79
C ASN A 643 26.70 -26.09 9.79
N PHE A 644 27.79 -25.64 9.16
CA PHE A 644 27.80 -24.54 8.22
C PHE A 644 26.78 -24.74 7.06
N ALA A 645 26.72 -25.97 6.52
CA ALA A 645 25.81 -26.29 5.41
C ALA A 645 24.34 -26.21 5.81
N THR A 646 23.98 -26.84 6.96
CA THR A 646 22.61 -26.80 7.51
C THR A 646 22.20 -25.37 7.86
N GLY A 647 23.12 -24.60 8.42
CA GLY A 647 22.83 -23.24 8.82
C GLY A 647 22.60 -22.28 7.65
N ILE A 648 23.43 -22.33 6.62
CA ILE A 648 23.22 -21.54 5.39
C ILE A 648 21.92 -21.96 4.70
N SER A 649 21.64 -23.27 4.64
CA SER A 649 20.38 -23.82 4.13
C SER A 649 19.18 -23.21 4.88
N LEU A 650 19.23 -23.19 6.21
CA LEU A 650 18.14 -22.67 7.05
C LEU A 650 17.98 -21.14 6.92
N LEU A 651 19.09 -20.39 6.84
CA LEU A 651 19.06 -18.95 6.58
C LEU A 651 18.39 -18.63 5.23
N LEU A 652 18.72 -19.38 4.18
CA LEU A 652 18.10 -19.21 2.85
C LEU A 652 16.62 -19.62 2.84
N PHE A 653 16.29 -20.71 3.54
CA PHE A 653 14.91 -21.14 3.72
C PHE A 653 14.09 -20.03 4.37
N TYR A 654 14.55 -19.48 5.49
CA TYR A 654 13.88 -18.36 6.18
C TYR A 654 13.88 -17.06 5.39
N ALA A 655 14.87 -16.82 4.51
CA ALA A 655 14.89 -15.65 3.65
C ALA A 655 13.75 -15.66 2.62
N PHE A 656 13.34 -16.83 2.13
CA PHE A 656 12.38 -16.94 1.02
C PHE A 656 11.04 -17.54 1.41
N ALA A 657 10.96 -18.36 2.45
CA ALA A 657 9.74 -19.07 2.83
C ALA A 657 8.61 -18.12 3.27
N MET A 658 7.39 -18.49 2.88
CA MET A 658 6.17 -17.81 3.32
C MET A 658 5.72 -18.38 4.67
N GLN A 659 6.26 -17.84 5.74
CA GLN A 659 6.00 -18.30 7.11
C GLN A 659 5.21 -17.28 7.91
N CYS A 660 4.06 -16.83 7.39
CA CYS A 660 3.18 -15.91 8.10
C CYS A 660 1.75 -16.04 7.55
N ILE A 661 0.89 -16.74 8.27
CA ILE A 661 -0.50 -16.98 7.84
C ILE A 661 -1.30 -15.69 7.81
N SER A 662 -0.99 -14.74 8.72
CA SER A 662 -1.63 -13.42 8.75
C SER A 662 -1.36 -12.63 7.47
N THR A 663 -0.17 -12.78 6.87
CA THR A 663 0.14 -12.18 5.56
C THR A 663 -0.73 -12.77 4.46
N LEU A 664 -0.94 -14.09 4.42
CA LEU A 664 -1.82 -14.75 3.44
C LEU A 664 -3.27 -14.27 3.58
N ALA A 665 -3.75 -14.09 4.81
CA ALA A 665 -5.08 -13.57 5.08
C ALA A 665 -5.27 -12.13 4.54
N ILE A 666 -4.27 -11.27 4.71
CA ILE A 666 -4.30 -9.91 4.15
C ILE A 666 -4.21 -9.95 2.62
N VAL A 667 -3.38 -10.80 2.02
CA VAL A 667 -3.34 -10.98 0.56
C VAL A 667 -4.71 -11.40 0.04
N LYS A 668 -5.40 -12.36 0.69
CA LYS A 668 -6.79 -12.72 0.35
C LYS A 668 -7.72 -11.50 0.39
N LYS A 669 -7.62 -10.71 1.46
CA LYS A 669 -8.47 -9.52 1.65
C LYS A 669 -8.22 -8.47 0.56
N GLU A 670 -6.96 -8.20 0.22
CA GLU A 670 -6.57 -7.18 -0.77
C GLU A 670 -6.80 -7.62 -2.23
N THR A 671 -6.77 -8.92 -2.50
CA THR A 671 -7.01 -9.47 -3.85
C THR A 671 -8.42 -10.01 -4.03
N ASN A 672 -9.21 -10.07 -2.96
CA ASN A 672 -10.56 -10.66 -2.89
C ASN A 672 -10.63 -12.07 -3.50
N SER A 673 -9.55 -12.86 -3.41
CA SER A 673 -9.43 -14.19 -4.00
C SER A 673 -8.49 -15.09 -3.19
N TRP A 674 -8.83 -16.38 -3.06
CA TRP A 674 -7.93 -17.39 -2.49
C TRP A 674 -6.83 -17.85 -3.45
N LYS A 675 -7.01 -17.64 -4.76
CA LYS A 675 -6.04 -18.05 -5.78
C LYS A 675 -4.65 -17.46 -5.54
N TRP A 676 -4.57 -16.17 -5.24
CA TRP A 676 -3.29 -15.46 -5.11
C TRP A 676 -2.52 -15.81 -3.85
N PRO A 677 -3.14 -15.90 -2.65
CA PRO A 677 -2.47 -16.41 -1.45
C PRO A 677 -1.91 -17.81 -1.62
N ILE A 678 -2.66 -18.73 -2.27
CA ILE A 678 -2.20 -20.11 -2.50
C ILE A 678 -1.01 -20.12 -3.47
N ILE A 679 -1.10 -19.40 -4.59
CA ILE A 679 0.02 -19.27 -5.54
C ILE A 679 1.26 -18.72 -4.84
N GLN A 680 1.09 -17.69 -4.01
CA GLN A 680 2.19 -17.07 -3.27
C GLN A 680 2.80 -18.05 -2.27
N LEU A 681 2.00 -18.79 -1.50
CA LEU A 681 2.46 -19.79 -0.56
C LEU A 681 3.28 -20.87 -1.26
N VAL A 682 2.73 -21.48 -2.34
CA VAL A 682 3.39 -22.54 -3.08
C VAL A 682 4.67 -22.06 -3.75
N PHE A 683 4.63 -20.89 -4.38
CA PHE A 683 5.79 -20.32 -5.06
C PHE A 683 6.93 -19.99 -4.09
N MET A 684 6.63 -19.26 -3.00
CA MET A 684 7.64 -18.84 -2.04
C MET A 684 8.21 -20.02 -1.26
N SER A 685 7.35 -20.92 -0.77
CA SER A 685 7.80 -22.13 -0.01
C SER A 685 8.56 -23.09 -0.92
N GLY A 686 8.11 -23.31 -2.15
CA GLY A 686 8.81 -24.13 -3.12
C GLY A 686 10.17 -23.55 -3.50
N PHE A 687 10.24 -22.24 -3.74
CA PHE A 687 11.50 -21.57 -4.01
C PHE A 687 12.48 -21.63 -2.82
N ALA A 688 11.95 -21.43 -1.61
CA ALA A 688 12.73 -21.57 -0.36
C ALA A 688 13.30 -22.97 -0.20
N TYR A 689 12.48 -23.99 -0.45
CA TYR A 689 12.88 -25.39 -0.37
C TYR A 689 14.01 -25.71 -1.39
N ILE A 690 13.84 -25.32 -2.65
CA ILE A 690 14.83 -25.56 -3.72
C ILE A 690 16.13 -24.83 -3.41
N SER A 691 16.06 -23.57 -2.97
CA SER A 691 17.25 -22.75 -2.65
C SER A 691 18.04 -23.36 -1.48
N ALA A 692 17.32 -23.79 -0.42
CA ALA A 692 17.89 -24.43 0.74
C ALA A 692 18.52 -25.80 0.39
N LEU A 693 17.83 -26.59 -0.45
CA LEU A 693 18.33 -27.87 -0.94
C LEU A 693 19.65 -27.72 -1.72
N ILE A 694 19.66 -26.78 -2.69
CA ILE A 694 20.88 -26.52 -3.47
C ILE A 694 22.02 -26.09 -2.57
N ALA A 695 21.77 -25.15 -1.64
CA ALA A 695 22.80 -24.68 -0.72
C ALA A 695 23.34 -25.81 0.17
N TYR A 696 22.46 -26.64 0.73
CA TYR A 696 22.88 -27.77 1.56
C TYR A 696 23.71 -28.78 0.77
N GLN A 697 23.27 -29.17 -0.43
CA GLN A 697 23.97 -30.16 -1.24
C GLN A 697 25.32 -29.66 -1.80
N LEU A 698 25.48 -28.34 -1.99
CA LEU A 698 26.75 -27.74 -2.42
C LEU A 698 27.76 -27.57 -1.27
N LEU A 699 27.28 -27.41 -0.03
CA LEU A 699 28.11 -27.11 1.14
C LEU A 699 28.35 -28.31 2.05
N LYS A 700 27.65 -29.45 1.84
CA LYS A 700 27.76 -30.69 2.60
C LYS A 700 29.15 -31.37 2.38
#